data_e86ebb273df360ddb9978adc43bc2495
#
_entry.id   e86ebb273df360ddb9978adc43bc2495
#
_cell.length_a   1.000
_cell.length_b   1.000
_cell.length_c   1.000
_cell.angle_alpha   90.00
_cell.angle_beta   90.00
_cell.angle_gamma   90.00
#
_symmetry.space_group_name_H-M   'P 1'
#
loop_
_entity.id
_entity.type
_entity.pdbx_description
1 polymer ?
#
loop_
_entity_poly.entity_id
_entity_poly.type
_entity_poly.pdbx_seq_one_letter_code
_entity_poly.pdbx_strand_id
1 'polypeptide(L)'
;MKFCRIIFCLWLLVCFFPIGIHADIQLPSILSDNMVLQQNAKVRFWGKARPGEKILVKTSWDHKKYKVTALANGHWELMIQTPAATSGQSVMLKGDNKIRINNILIGEVWLCTGQSNMEFPVARNPQVKWKTGMLNEAEEMKDADFPEIRLFHVEHQLAPDGEKEDCVGKWVVCNPENLKDFSAVGFVFGRKLYKELSTPVGLIQSTWGGTHAESWTSMKVMENNPLYADVLKQYSKERVSREKDKCKVPATLWNGMIAPMVGYTVKGDIWYQGESNSVRYEKYQEVFTNLINSWRKEWNQPDMPFYFVQIAPHYKQPAGIREAQLKTWLSGLENIGMAVVTDAADSTDIHPRNKVAPGERLAAWALAKQYGKKIVYSGPLYKSMKVNGREITLDFEFAEGGLQTPGNEPVKGFFIAGNDARFYPAEAVIDGSLITLSSTYVSAPVAVRYGYGTFFRVNLFNKAGLPAVPFRTDTFSSDTYYRLFADSEIRRFPEAWQLDHGKRLYFGYAQGVGCCAMLQVWKKTGDRRYFDYVEAWADSLVDDKGEIHLYKKETYNLDYINSGKVLFDLYNETKKEKYKLAIENLIDQLKKQPRTTDGGFWHKKIYPNQMWLDGLYMASPFMARYGAEFNRPEWIDEAVKQFTLCHQHTYDTKTGLYYHAWNEDRSQRWADPETGHSPNFWGRSIGWWFMALVDALEYIPQDHSGYADMIKWTKELAETLSKYQDKNGLWYQVIDQPSRTGNFPEASVTTQCMYAYMKAVNKGYIDSQYRAIAEKAFKGLCDKLLISNSDGTLTLTKCCQVGGLGGKPYRDGSFEYYIGEKMRDNDAKATGPFIMGCIELNK
;
A
#
# COMPACT_ATOMS: atom_id res chain seq x y z
N MET A 1 -81.14 -53.61 1.21
CA MET A 1 -81.06 -53.75 -0.24
C MET A 1 -79.59 -53.39 -0.64
N LYS A 2 -78.87 -54.39 -1.05
CA LYS A 2 -77.40 -54.30 -1.33
C LYS A 2 -77.18 -54.11 -2.82
N PHE A 3 -76.42 -53.10 -3.20
CA PHE A 3 -75.91 -53.02 -4.56
C PHE A 3 -74.34 -53.09 -4.52
N CYS A 4 -73.92 -54.20 -5.10
CA CYS A 4 -72.50 -54.50 -5.34
C CYS A 4 -72.04 -53.78 -6.58
N ARG A 5 -70.98 -53.02 -6.51
CA ARG A 5 -70.24 -52.45 -7.70
C ARG A 5 -68.94 -53.09 -7.84
N ILE A 6 -68.76 -53.79 -8.95
CA ILE A 6 -67.53 -54.37 -9.43
C ILE A 6 -66.70 -53.24 -10.11
N ILE A 7 -65.45 -52.99 -9.62
CA ILE A 7 -64.52 -52.10 -10.28
C ILE A 7 -63.60 -52.92 -11.11
N PHE A 8 -63.61 -52.66 -12.40
CA PHE A 8 -62.69 -53.22 -13.41
C PHE A 8 -61.39 -52.42 -13.41
N CYS A 9 -60.27 -53.02 -12.98
CA CYS A 9 -58.95 -52.37 -13.10
C CYS A 9 -58.42 -52.57 -14.51
N LEU A 10 -58.41 -51.50 -15.31
CA LEU A 10 -57.64 -51.44 -16.55
C LEU A 10 -56.19 -51.02 -16.20
N TRP A 11 -55.28 -51.98 -16.39
CA TRP A 11 -53.86 -51.68 -16.38
C TRP A 11 -53.45 -51.00 -17.73
N LEU A 12 -53.27 -49.71 -17.74
CA LEU A 12 -52.58 -48.99 -18.82
C LEU A 12 -51.07 -49.23 -18.69
N LEU A 13 -50.53 -50.08 -19.55
CA LEU A 13 -49.06 -50.16 -19.76
C LEU A 13 -48.61 -48.85 -20.46
N VAL A 14 -48.16 -47.90 -19.68
CA VAL A 14 -47.43 -46.74 -20.23
C VAL A 14 -46.01 -47.20 -20.55
N CYS A 15 -45.79 -47.50 -21.84
CA CYS A 15 -44.44 -47.67 -22.37
C CYS A 15 -43.71 -46.32 -22.23
N PHE A 16 -42.93 -46.12 -21.17
CA PHE A 16 -41.93 -45.09 -21.12
C PHE A 16 -40.90 -45.38 -22.23
N PHE A 17 -41.08 -44.82 -23.40
CA PHE A 17 -39.96 -44.61 -24.31
C PHE A 17 -39.14 -43.52 -23.65
N PRO A 18 -37.87 -43.73 -23.31
CA PRO A 18 -37.00 -42.67 -22.93
C PRO A 18 -36.88 -41.77 -24.18
N ILE A 19 -37.50 -40.62 -24.14
CA ILE A 19 -37.14 -39.55 -25.07
C ILE A 19 -35.70 -39.26 -24.78
N GLY A 20 -34.84 -39.86 -25.59
CA GLY A 20 -33.43 -39.58 -25.55
C GLY A 20 -33.24 -38.09 -25.78
N ILE A 21 -32.91 -37.35 -24.74
CA ILE A 21 -32.40 -35.99 -24.88
C ILE A 21 -31.10 -36.17 -25.69
N HIS A 22 -31.18 -35.96 -27.00
CA HIS A 22 -30.00 -35.84 -27.84
C HIS A 22 -29.24 -34.61 -27.43
N ALA A 23 -28.22 -34.76 -26.60
CA ALA A 23 -27.28 -33.69 -26.33
C ALA A 23 -26.27 -33.69 -27.46
N ASP A 24 -26.46 -32.78 -28.42
CA ASP A 24 -25.54 -32.56 -29.53
C ASP A 24 -24.17 -32.13 -29.00
N ILE A 25 -23.10 -32.41 -29.81
CA ILE A 25 -21.78 -31.82 -29.56
C ILE A 25 -21.94 -30.30 -29.40
N GLN A 26 -21.46 -29.78 -28.30
CA GLN A 26 -21.41 -28.36 -27.98
C GLN A 26 -19.94 -27.93 -27.80
N LEU A 27 -19.57 -26.87 -28.46
CA LEU A 27 -18.23 -26.29 -28.36
C LEU A 27 -18.28 -24.99 -27.55
N PRO A 28 -17.23 -24.66 -26.78
CA PRO A 28 -17.14 -23.34 -26.18
C PRO A 28 -16.98 -22.26 -27.27
N SER A 29 -17.42 -21.04 -26.96
CA SER A 29 -17.48 -19.90 -27.90
C SER A 29 -16.13 -19.61 -28.56
N ILE A 30 -15.03 -19.87 -27.86
CA ILE A 30 -13.67 -19.64 -28.36
C ILE A 30 -13.26 -20.64 -29.47
N LEU A 31 -13.91 -21.80 -29.55
CA LEU A 31 -13.72 -22.81 -30.61
C LEU A 31 -14.79 -22.64 -31.70
N SER A 32 -14.66 -21.62 -32.51
CA SER A 32 -15.66 -21.21 -33.51
C SER A 32 -15.03 -20.77 -34.82
N ASP A 33 -15.85 -20.45 -35.81
CA ASP A 33 -15.41 -19.90 -37.11
C ASP A 33 -14.50 -18.67 -36.91
N ASN A 34 -13.55 -18.48 -37.82
CA ASN A 34 -12.55 -17.42 -37.84
C ASN A 34 -11.49 -17.48 -36.70
N MET A 35 -11.48 -18.52 -35.87
CA MET A 35 -10.48 -18.66 -34.80
C MET A 35 -9.05 -18.74 -35.34
N VAL A 36 -8.08 -18.40 -34.48
CA VAL A 36 -6.65 -18.62 -34.72
C VAL A 36 -6.14 -19.67 -33.76
N LEU A 37 -5.55 -20.73 -34.24
CA LEU A 37 -4.87 -21.73 -33.44
C LEU A 37 -3.38 -21.45 -33.37
N GLN A 38 -2.77 -21.67 -32.20
CA GLN A 38 -1.31 -21.51 -32.03
C GLN A 38 -0.56 -22.49 -32.98
N GLN A 39 0.39 -21.96 -33.75
CA GLN A 39 1.21 -22.73 -34.67
C GLN A 39 2.22 -23.62 -33.94
N ASN A 40 2.65 -24.70 -34.61
CA ASN A 40 3.68 -25.66 -34.12
C ASN A 40 3.42 -26.17 -32.71
N ALA A 41 2.15 -26.32 -32.29
CA ALA A 41 1.74 -26.63 -30.94
C ALA A 41 0.74 -27.79 -30.87
N LYS A 42 0.66 -28.42 -29.70
CA LYS A 42 -0.48 -29.28 -29.38
C LYS A 42 -1.60 -28.39 -28.84
N VAL A 43 -2.67 -28.19 -29.61
CA VAL A 43 -3.81 -27.38 -29.21
C VAL A 43 -4.93 -28.26 -28.68
N ARG A 44 -5.56 -27.78 -27.60
CA ARG A 44 -6.69 -28.48 -26.97
C ARG A 44 -7.99 -28.13 -27.70
N PHE A 45 -8.76 -29.20 -28.03
CA PHE A 45 -10.17 -29.10 -28.40
C PHE A 45 -11.00 -29.76 -27.32
N TRP A 46 -12.09 -29.12 -26.91
CA TRP A 46 -12.94 -29.63 -25.85
C TRP A 46 -14.39 -29.18 -26.02
N GLY A 47 -15.27 -29.77 -25.27
CA GLY A 47 -16.68 -29.42 -25.27
C GLY A 47 -17.54 -30.40 -24.50
N LYS A 48 -18.83 -30.37 -24.76
CA LYS A 48 -19.81 -31.29 -24.21
C LYS A 48 -20.44 -32.11 -25.30
N ALA A 49 -20.89 -33.31 -24.95
CA ALA A 49 -21.66 -34.21 -25.78
C ALA A 49 -22.40 -35.20 -24.85
N ARG A 50 -23.22 -36.08 -25.43
CA ARG A 50 -23.88 -37.14 -24.66
C ARG A 50 -22.83 -38.05 -23.99
N PRO A 51 -23.00 -38.41 -22.70
CA PRO A 51 -22.12 -39.38 -22.05
C PRO A 51 -21.90 -40.64 -22.87
N GLY A 52 -20.63 -41.00 -23.11
CA GLY A 52 -20.25 -42.16 -23.91
C GLY A 52 -20.32 -41.94 -25.44
N GLU A 53 -20.68 -40.74 -25.91
CA GLU A 53 -20.71 -40.42 -27.34
C GLU A 53 -19.30 -40.48 -27.93
N LYS A 54 -19.17 -41.12 -29.11
CA LYS A 54 -17.92 -41.19 -29.83
C LYS A 54 -17.83 -40.06 -30.85
N ILE A 55 -16.87 -39.18 -30.64
CA ILE A 55 -16.66 -38.00 -31.47
C ILE A 55 -15.45 -38.22 -32.38
N LEU A 56 -15.65 -38.01 -33.68
CA LEU A 56 -14.59 -38.01 -34.68
C LEU A 56 -14.26 -36.60 -35.08
N VAL A 57 -13.02 -36.17 -34.90
CA VAL A 57 -12.52 -34.85 -35.31
C VAL A 57 -11.60 -35.04 -36.51
N LYS A 58 -11.82 -34.29 -37.60
CA LYS A 58 -11.00 -34.29 -38.81
C LYS A 58 -10.50 -32.88 -39.09
N THR A 59 -9.22 -32.74 -39.27
CA THR A 59 -8.53 -31.48 -39.61
C THR A 59 -8.28 -31.42 -41.12
N SER A 60 -8.27 -30.18 -41.67
CA SER A 60 -7.99 -29.96 -43.12
C SER A 60 -6.49 -29.96 -43.41
N TRP A 61 -5.63 -29.53 -42.46
CA TRP A 61 -4.20 -29.32 -42.70
C TRP A 61 -3.35 -30.61 -42.79
N ASP A 62 -3.78 -31.67 -42.14
CA ASP A 62 -3.05 -32.95 -42.17
C ASP A 62 -3.97 -34.12 -42.48
N HIS A 63 -5.26 -33.87 -42.70
CA HIS A 63 -6.32 -34.87 -42.99
C HIS A 63 -6.44 -35.99 -41.94
N LYS A 64 -5.80 -35.81 -40.77
CA LYS A 64 -5.85 -36.83 -39.69
C LYS A 64 -7.24 -36.91 -39.09
N LYS A 65 -7.54 -38.08 -38.54
CA LYS A 65 -8.76 -38.39 -37.83
C LYS A 65 -8.42 -38.66 -36.37
N TYR A 66 -8.92 -37.84 -35.50
CA TYR A 66 -8.79 -37.96 -34.07
C TYR A 66 -10.10 -38.51 -33.49
N LYS A 67 -10.04 -39.38 -32.52
CA LYS A 67 -11.22 -39.99 -31.90
C LYS A 67 -11.18 -39.74 -30.41
N VAL A 68 -12.32 -39.34 -29.81
CA VAL A 68 -12.51 -39.18 -28.37
C VAL A 68 -13.90 -39.69 -27.99
N THR A 69 -14.04 -40.13 -26.77
CA THR A 69 -15.34 -40.50 -26.18
C THR A 69 -15.67 -39.57 -25.04
N ALA A 70 -16.88 -39.02 -25.03
CA ALA A 70 -17.34 -38.15 -23.95
C ALA A 70 -17.41 -38.93 -22.62
N LEU A 71 -16.95 -38.31 -21.55
CA LEU A 71 -16.94 -38.88 -20.20
C LEU A 71 -18.37 -39.03 -19.65
N ALA A 72 -18.51 -39.65 -18.47
CA ALA A 72 -19.81 -39.84 -17.82
C ALA A 72 -20.52 -38.50 -17.48
N ASN A 73 -19.75 -37.39 -17.31
CA ASN A 73 -20.28 -36.04 -17.11
C ASN A 73 -20.54 -35.28 -18.43
N GLY A 74 -20.39 -35.93 -19.58
CA GLY A 74 -20.59 -35.32 -20.89
C GLY A 74 -19.40 -34.53 -21.42
N HIS A 75 -18.34 -34.29 -20.66
CA HIS A 75 -17.18 -33.57 -21.14
C HIS A 75 -16.31 -34.46 -22.04
N TRP A 76 -15.70 -33.84 -23.02
CA TRP A 76 -14.69 -34.49 -23.87
C TRP A 76 -13.57 -33.47 -24.18
N GLU A 77 -12.36 -33.99 -24.34
CA GLU A 77 -11.20 -33.19 -24.77
C GLU A 77 -10.22 -34.08 -25.57
N LEU A 78 -9.49 -33.44 -26.46
CA LEU A 78 -8.40 -34.06 -27.19
C LEU A 78 -7.36 -33.01 -27.59
N MET A 79 -6.12 -33.47 -27.79
CA MET A 79 -5.02 -32.65 -28.27
C MET A 79 -4.79 -32.86 -29.76
N ILE A 80 -4.70 -31.76 -30.53
CA ILE A 80 -4.47 -31.77 -31.98
C ILE A 80 -3.15 -31.07 -32.28
N GLN A 81 -2.31 -31.66 -33.11
CA GLN A 81 -1.06 -30.99 -33.53
C GLN A 81 -1.34 -30.02 -34.67
N THR A 82 -0.91 -28.77 -34.50
CA THR A 82 -0.95 -27.75 -35.56
C THR A 82 0.37 -27.70 -36.33
N PRO A 83 0.35 -27.41 -37.65
CA PRO A 83 1.54 -27.14 -38.42
C PRO A 83 2.10 -25.73 -38.18
N ALA A 84 3.09 -25.35 -38.99
CA ALA A 84 3.50 -23.96 -39.14
C ALA A 84 2.33 -23.08 -39.66
N ALA A 85 2.49 -21.75 -39.56
CA ALA A 85 1.47 -20.79 -39.92
C ALA A 85 0.86 -21.03 -41.31
N THR A 86 -0.46 -21.03 -41.38
CA THR A 86 -1.22 -21.20 -42.62
C THR A 86 -2.63 -20.66 -42.47
N SER A 87 -3.29 -20.33 -43.61
CA SER A 87 -4.62 -19.76 -43.62
C SER A 87 -5.66 -20.69 -44.26
N GLY A 88 -6.96 -20.39 -44.14
CA GLY A 88 -8.05 -21.08 -44.81
C GLY A 88 -8.32 -22.48 -44.35
N GLN A 89 -7.99 -22.85 -43.11
CA GLN A 89 -8.16 -24.17 -42.55
C GLN A 89 -9.57 -24.42 -42.00
N SER A 90 -9.93 -25.70 -41.82
CA SER A 90 -11.19 -26.11 -41.22
C SER A 90 -11.04 -27.34 -40.34
N VAL A 91 -11.93 -27.47 -39.36
CA VAL A 91 -12.06 -28.66 -38.51
C VAL A 91 -13.51 -29.15 -38.58
N MET A 92 -13.69 -30.43 -38.78
CA MET A 92 -14.99 -31.08 -38.80
C MET A 92 -15.09 -32.05 -37.62
N LEU A 93 -16.13 -31.88 -36.81
CA LEU A 93 -16.48 -32.78 -35.72
C LEU A 93 -17.74 -33.56 -36.13
N LYS A 94 -17.75 -34.85 -35.87
CA LYS A 94 -18.88 -35.73 -36.14
C LYS A 94 -19.12 -36.69 -34.96
N GLY A 95 -20.25 -36.54 -34.36
CA GLY A 95 -20.87 -37.42 -33.38
C GLY A 95 -22.29 -37.74 -33.79
N ASP A 96 -23.23 -37.56 -32.88
CA ASP A 96 -24.66 -37.62 -33.17
C ASP A 96 -25.09 -36.46 -34.11
N ASN A 97 -24.50 -35.27 -33.90
CA ASN A 97 -24.56 -34.15 -34.86
C ASN A 97 -23.23 -33.95 -35.60
N LYS A 98 -23.20 -32.96 -36.48
CA LYS A 98 -22.03 -32.59 -37.26
C LYS A 98 -21.77 -31.10 -37.17
N ILE A 99 -20.58 -30.72 -36.70
CA ILE A 99 -20.13 -29.32 -36.63
C ILE A 99 -18.95 -29.14 -37.59
N ARG A 100 -18.92 -28.05 -38.34
CA ARG A 100 -17.76 -27.64 -39.11
C ARG A 100 -17.35 -26.23 -38.73
N ILE A 101 -16.11 -26.09 -38.26
CA ILE A 101 -15.48 -24.78 -37.98
C ILE A 101 -14.69 -24.40 -39.25
N ASN A 102 -14.96 -23.20 -39.76
CA ASN A 102 -14.40 -22.73 -41.03
C ASN A 102 -13.49 -21.52 -40.80
N ASN A 103 -12.72 -21.20 -41.87
CA ASN A 103 -11.89 -20.00 -41.94
C ASN A 103 -10.91 -19.91 -40.75
N ILE A 104 -10.36 -21.05 -40.34
CA ILE A 104 -9.37 -21.13 -39.26
C ILE A 104 -8.04 -20.65 -39.83
N LEU A 105 -7.36 -19.78 -39.05
CA LEU A 105 -5.95 -19.46 -39.24
C LEU A 105 -5.09 -20.21 -38.24
N ILE A 106 -3.89 -20.58 -38.64
CA ILE A 106 -2.86 -21.13 -37.76
C ILE A 106 -1.75 -20.07 -37.71
N GLY A 107 -1.41 -19.62 -36.53
CA GLY A 107 -0.50 -18.49 -36.34
C GLY A 107 -0.15 -18.26 -34.88
N GLU A 108 0.04 -17.03 -34.47
CA GLU A 108 0.40 -16.64 -33.11
C GLU A 108 -0.84 -16.17 -32.33
N VAL A 109 -1.08 -16.71 -31.14
CA VAL A 109 -2.25 -16.38 -30.32
C VAL A 109 -1.79 -15.72 -29.02
N TRP A 110 -2.30 -14.52 -28.75
CA TRP A 110 -1.95 -13.75 -27.56
C TRP A 110 -3.18 -13.31 -26.78
N LEU A 111 -3.10 -13.40 -25.46
CA LEU A 111 -4.06 -12.78 -24.55
C LEU A 111 -3.72 -11.29 -24.41
N CYS A 112 -4.75 -10.46 -24.31
CA CYS A 112 -4.66 -9.01 -24.05
C CYS A 112 -5.54 -8.71 -22.83
N THR A 113 -4.92 -8.60 -21.66
CA THR A 113 -5.65 -8.65 -20.38
C THR A 113 -5.32 -7.49 -19.47
N GLY A 114 -6.19 -7.21 -18.51
CA GLY A 114 -6.00 -6.14 -17.53
C GLY A 114 -7.22 -5.25 -17.32
N GLN A 115 -6.95 -3.95 -17.06
CA GLN A 115 -8.02 -3.00 -16.76
C GLN A 115 -8.18 -1.92 -17.86
N SER A 116 -8.77 -0.79 -17.51
CA SER A 116 -9.19 0.27 -18.44
C SER A 116 -8.15 0.71 -19.48
N ASN A 117 -6.86 0.70 -19.16
CA ASN A 117 -5.82 1.06 -20.13
C ASN A 117 -5.57 -0.01 -21.19
N MET A 118 -5.82 -1.30 -20.87
CA MET A 118 -5.86 -2.36 -21.88
C MET A 118 -7.21 -2.40 -22.60
N GLU A 119 -8.30 -2.14 -21.88
CA GLU A 119 -9.66 -2.07 -22.43
C GLU A 119 -9.85 -0.87 -23.40
N PHE A 120 -9.00 0.12 -23.32
CA PHE A 120 -9.09 1.38 -24.06
C PHE A 120 -9.29 1.13 -25.57
N PRO A 121 -10.46 1.53 -26.16
CA PRO A 121 -10.81 1.21 -27.54
C PRO A 121 -10.01 2.05 -28.54
N VAL A 122 -9.83 1.51 -29.75
CA VAL A 122 -9.20 2.23 -30.85
C VAL A 122 -9.96 3.48 -31.20
N ALA A 123 -11.29 3.36 -31.40
CA ALA A 123 -12.13 4.48 -31.76
C ALA A 123 -12.73 5.17 -30.53
N ARG A 124 -13.12 6.43 -30.75
CA ARG A 124 -13.86 7.20 -29.77
C ARG A 124 -15.25 6.64 -29.53
N ASN A 125 -15.56 6.29 -28.28
CA ASN A 125 -16.91 5.90 -27.90
C ASN A 125 -17.59 7.06 -27.12
N PRO A 126 -18.57 7.76 -27.71
CA PRO A 126 -19.23 8.88 -27.06
C PRO A 126 -20.16 8.49 -25.91
N GLN A 127 -20.49 7.21 -25.78
CA GLN A 127 -21.39 6.71 -24.72
C GLN A 127 -20.70 6.53 -23.38
N VAL A 128 -19.36 6.47 -23.36
CA VAL A 128 -18.59 6.37 -22.11
C VAL A 128 -18.20 7.75 -21.59
N LYS A 129 -18.21 7.89 -20.26
CA LYS A 129 -17.97 9.21 -19.60
C LYS A 129 -16.52 9.68 -19.60
N TRP A 130 -15.57 8.79 -19.87
CA TRP A 130 -14.15 9.11 -19.95
C TRP A 130 -13.69 9.20 -21.41
N LYS A 131 -12.61 9.93 -21.65
CA LYS A 131 -12.08 10.11 -23.00
C LYS A 131 -11.59 8.78 -23.56
N THR A 132 -12.12 8.38 -24.71
CA THR A 132 -11.72 7.19 -25.46
C THR A 132 -11.23 7.60 -26.85
N GLY A 133 -10.73 6.64 -27.62
CA GLY A 133 -10.13 6.86 -28.94
C GLY A 133 -8.66 7.25 -28.84
N MET A 134 -7.79 6.46 -29.47
CA MET A 134 -6.34 6.70 -29.45
C MET A 134 -5.98 7.97 -30.22
N LEU A 135 -4.76 8.49 -30.08
CA LEU A 135 -4.35 9.77 -30.68
C LEU A 135 -4.49 9.76 -32.21
N ASN A 136 -4.08 8.67 -32.85
CA ASN A 136 -4.07 8.53 -34.32
C ASN A 136 -5.29 7.72 -34.80
N GLU A 137 -6.43 7.84 -34.13
CA GLU A 137 -7.65 7.07 -34.41
C GLU A 137 -8.02 7.02 -35.89
N ALA A 138 -8.06 8.17 -36.57
CA ALA A 138 -8.49 8.25 -37.97
C ALA A 138 -7.55 7.50 -38.94
N GLU A 139 -6.23 7.57 -38.67
CA GLU A 139 -5.21 6.86 -39.45
C GLU A 139 -5.28 5.37 -39.18
N GLU A 140 -5.34 4.99 -37.91
CA GLU A 140 -5.40 3.60 -37.47
C GLU A 140 -6.66 2.89 -37.97
N MET A 141 -7.79 3.57 -37.99
CA MET A 141 -9.05 3.04 -38.52
C MET A 141 -9.05 2.93 -40.05
N LYS A 142 -8.44 3.90 -40.76
CA LYS A 142 -8.39 3.90 -42.24
C LYS A 142 -7.61 2.69 -42.76
N ASP A 143 -6.52 2.33 -42.09
CA ASP A 143 -5.59 1.29 -42.54
C ASP A 143 -5.84 -0.06 -41.85
N ALA A 144 -7.01 -0.25 -41.24
CA ALA A 144 -7.30 -1.40 -40.37
C ALA A 144 -7.82 -2.65 -41.08
N ASP A 145 -7.53 -2.83 -42.38
CA ASP A 145 -7.90 -4.05 -43.10
C ASP A 145 -6.78 -5.09 -43.06
N PHE A 146 -6.86 -5.97 -42.04
CA PHE A 146 -5.89 -7.03 -41.80
C PHE A 146 -6.60 -8.39 -41.74
N PRO A 147 -6.88 -9.05 -42.87
CA PRO A 147 -7.65 -10.29 -42.89
C PRO A 147 -6.97 -11.48 -42.15
N GLU A 148 -5.67 -11.40 -41.88
CA GLU A 148 -4.94 -12.39 -41.10
C GLU A 148 -4.73 -12.01 -39.64
N ILE A 149 -5.30 -10.90 -39.18
CA ILE A 149 -5.46 -10.60 -37.75
C ILE A 149 -6.90 -10.93 -37.37
N ARG A 150 -7.09 -11.67 -36.31
CA ARG A 150 -8.40 -12.04 -35.76
C ARG A 150 -8.53 -11.50 -34.34
N LEU A 151 -9.71 -11.01 -34.04
CA LEU A 151 -10.03 -10.40 -32.78
C LEU A 151 -11.11 -11.23 -32.07
N PHE A 152 -10.87 -11.58 -30.81
CA PHE A 152 -11.86 -12.21 -29.93
C PHE A 152 -12.03 -11.30 -28.71
N HIS A 153 -13.19 -10.70 -28.57
CA HIS A 153 -13.51 -9.87 -27.42
C HIS A 153 -14.39 -10.64 -26.46
N VAL A 154 -13.90 -10.89 -25.24
CA VAL A 154 -14.66 -11.51 -24.14
C VAL A 154 -15.56 -10.45 -23.53
N GLU A 155 -16.88 -10.67 -23.59
CA GLU A 155 -17.85 -9.79 -22.98
C GLU A 155 -17.73 -9.81 -21.44
N HIS A 156 -18.06 -8.70 -20.80
CA HIS A 156 -18.05 -8.57 -19.36
C HIS A 156 -18.97 -9.59 -18.68
N GLN A 157 -18.41 -10.49 -17.90
CA GLN A 157 -19.16 -11.52 -17.19
C GLN A 157 -18.68 -11.67 -15.74
N LEU A 158 -19.55 -11.37 -14.80
CA LEU A 158 -19.30 -11.59 -13.36
C LEU A 158 -19.65 -13.04 -12.99
N ALA A 159 -18.74 -13.70 -12.27
CA ALA A 159 -18.97 -15.06 -11.76
C ALA A 159 -18.45 -15.20 -10.31
N PRO A 160 -19.10 -14.55 -9.33
CA PRO A 160 -18.67 -14.58 -7.94
C PRO A 160 -18.88 -15.94 -7.26
N ASP A 161 -19.70 -16.81 -7.86
CA ASP A 161 -20.12 -18.10 -7.28
C ASP A 161 -19.26 -19.28 -7.72
N GLY A 162 -18.40 -19.09 -8.72
CA GLY A 162 -17.52 -20.12 -9.25
C GLY A 162 -17.21 -19.95 -10.73
N GLU A 163 -16.30 -20.78 -11.23
CA GLU A 163 -15.84 -20.75 -12.61
C GLU A 163 -16.98 -21.09 -13.59
N LYS A 164 -17.07 -20.32 -14.67
CA LYS A 164 -17.97 -20.60 -15.79
C LYS A 164 -17.33 -21.60 -16.73
N GLU A 165 -18.16 -22.37 -17.42
CA GLU A 165 -17.69 -23.37 -18.41
C GLU A 165 -17.39 -22.75 -19.78
N ASP A 166 -18.02 -21.58 -20.09
CA ASP A 166 -17.83 -20.85 -21.33
C ASP A 166 -17.86 -19.35 -21.07
N CYS A 167 -17.19 -18.59 -21.92
CA CYS A 167 -17.22 -17.14 -21.98
C CYS A 167 -18.13 -16.69 -23.14
N VAL A 168 -18.61 -15.45 -23.08
CA VAL A 168 -19.34 -14.86 -24.19
C VAL A 168 -18.38 -14.10 -25.08
N GLY A 169 -18.35 -14.42 -26.38
CA GLY A 169 -17.47 -13.78 -27.34
C GLY A 169 -17.54 -14.46 -28.71
N LYS A 170 -16.93 -13.84 -29.70
CA LYS A 170 -16.80 -14.41 -31.05
C LYS A 170 -15.54 -13.91 -31.75
N TRP A 171 -14.94 -14.77 -32.57
CA TRP A 171 -13.85 -14.40 -33.46
C TRP A 171 -14.36 -13.57 -34.66
N VAL A 172 -13.75 -12.43 -34.90
CA VAL A 172 -14.03 -11.56 -36.05
C VAL A 172 -12.75 -11.22 -36.79
N VAL A 173 -12.89 -10.93 -38.07
CA VAL A 173 -11.77 -10.46 -38.90
C VAL A 173 -11.47 -9.00 -38.53
N CYS A 174 -10.18 -8.65 -38.44
CA CYS A 174 -9.78 -7.27 -38.20
C CYS A 174 -10.07 -6.42 -39.42
N ASN A 175 -11.04 -5.52 -39.29
CA ASN A 175 -11.40 -4.47 -40.22
C ASN A 175 -11.88 -3.24 -39.44
N PRO A 176 -12.09 -2.07 -40.06
CA PRO A 176 -12.49 -0.86 -39.34
C PRO A 176 -13.71 -1.01 -38.45
N GLU A 177 -14.74 -1.78 -38.88
CA GLU A 177 -15.96 -1.96 -38.11
C GLU A 177 -15.74 -2.77 -36.84
N ASN A 178 -15.02 -3.88 -36.94
CA ASN A 178 -14.76 -4.79 -35.84
C ASN A 178 -13.67 -4.27 -34.86
N LEU A 179 -12.80 -3.39 -35.37
CA LEU A 179 -11.67 -2.86 -34.59
C LEU A 179 -12.08 -1.72 -33.65
N LYS A 180 -13.10 -0.94 -33.99
CA LYS A 180 -13.46 0.30 -33.28
C LYS A 180 -13.53 0.17 -31.74
N ASP A 181 -14.12 -0.94 -31.27
CA ASP A 181 -14.32 -1.21 -29.83
C ASP A 181 -13.27 -2.16 -29.23
N PHE A 182 -12.29 -2.57 -30.03
CA PHE A 182 -11.22 -3.47 -29.57
C PHE A 182 -10.08 -2.70 -28.89
N SER A 183 -9.30 -3.39 -28.03
CA SER A 183 -8.13 -2.84 -27.34
C SER A 183 -7.14 -2.21 -28.30
N ALA A 184 -6.91 -0.90 -28.16
CA ALA A 184 -5.93 -0.18 -28.96
C ALA A 184 -4.50 -0.70 -28.72
N VAL A 185 -4.15 -1.03 -27.48
CA VAL A 185 -2.84 -1.62 -27.13
C VAL A 185 -2.70 -3.01 -27.74
N GLY A 186 -3.74 -3.86 -27.59
CA GLY A 186 -3.76 -5.20 -28.18
C GLY A 186 -3.65 -5.18 -29.71
N PHE A 187 -4.40 -4.28 -30.37
CA PHE A 187 -4.32 -4.12 -31.84
C PHE A 187 -2.92 -3.68 -32.31
N VAL A 188 -2.36 -2.63 -31.72
CA VAL A 188 -1.01 -2.15 -32.09
C VAL A 188 0.04 -3.26 -31.88
N PHE A 189 -0.03 -3.98 -30.77
CA PHE A 189 0.82 -5.14 -30.49
C PHE A 189 0.69 -6.20 -31.59
N GLY A 190 -0.53 -6.65 -31.88
CA GLY A 190 -0.77 -7.72 -32.86
C GLY A 190 -0.40 -7.30 -34.28
N ARG A 191 -0.71 -6.08 -34.68
CA ARG A 191 -0.33 -5.49 -35.98
C ARG A 191 1.21 -5.43 -36.14
N LYS A 192 1.93 -5.06 -35.08
CA LYS A 192 3.40 -5.06 -35.09
C LYS A 192 3.95 -6.48 -35.26
N LEU A 193 3.42 -7.45 -34.53
CA LEU A 193 3.80 -8.85 -34.71
C LEU A 193 3.51 -9.36 -36.12
N TYR A 194 2.31 -9.10 -36.64
CA TYR A 194 1.92 -9.49 -38.00
C TYR A 194 2.88 -8.95 -39.07
N LYS A 195 3.20 -7.65 -39.01
CA LYS A 195 4.13 -6.99 -39.95
C LYS A 195 5.54 -7.56 -39.87
N GLU A 196 6.05 -7.84 -38.67
CA GLU A 196 7.43 -8.32 -38.44
C GLU A 196 7.63 -9.83 -38.72
N LEU A 197 6.57 -10.63 -38.54
CA LEU A 197 6.62 -12.08 -38.64
C LEU A 197 5.99 -12.61 -39.93
N SER A 198 5.18 -11.81 -40.60
CA SER A 198 4.34 -12.24 -41.75
C SER A 198 3.56 -13.52 -41.44
N THR A 199 2.95 -13.56 -40.25
CA THR A 199 2.28 -14.71 -39.65
C THR A 199 0.92 -14.30 -39.14
N PRO A 200 -0.17 -15.05 -39.37
CA PRO A 200 -1.47 -14.75 -38.79
C PRO A 200 -1.43 -14.57 -37.29
N VAL A 201 -2.22 -13.61 -36.77
CA VAL A 201 -2.27 -13.26 -35.35
C VAL A 201 -3.70 -13.32 -34.80
N GLY A 202 -3.90 -14.05 -33.74
CA GLY A 202 -5.13 -14.06 -32.95
C GLY A 202 -4.94 -13.27 -31.65
N LEU A 203 -5.81 -12.31 -31.40
CA LEU A 203 -5.81 -11.47 -30.20
C LEU A 203 -7.07 -11.77 -29.39
N ILE A 204 -6.92 -12.17 -28.16
CA ILE A 204 -8.03 -12.47 -27.24
C ILE A 204 -8.04 -11.38 -26.17
N GLN A 205 -8.98 -10.46 -26.28
CA GLN A 205 -9.16 -9.40 -25.28
C GLN A 205 -10.07 -9.86 -24.15
N SER A 206 -9.55 -9.85 -22.92
CA SER A 206 -10.33 -10.04 -21.68
C SER A 206 -9.96 -8.95 -20.69
N THR A 207 -10.77 -7.88 -20.63
CA THR A 207 -10.44 -6.65 -19.90
C THR A 207 -11.66 -6.11 -19.17
N TRP A 208 -11.43 -5.40 -18.07
CA TRP A 208 -12.48 -4.66 -17.36
C TRP A 208 -11.89 -3.49 -16.56
N GLY A 209 -12.32 -2.28 -16.86
CA GLY A 209 -11.83 -1.05 -16.24
C GLY A 209 -12.09 -0.98 -14.73
N GLY A 210 -11.12 -0.42 -13.98
CA GLY A 210 -11.24 -0.17 -12.55
C GLY A 210 -11.11 -1.42 -11.66
N THR A 211 -10.55 -2.51 -12.18
CA THR A 211 -10.46 -3.79 -11.48
C THR A 211 -9.09 -4.01 -10.81
N HIS A 212 -9.08 -4.79 -9.74
CA HIS A 212 -7.89 -5.19 -9.02
C HIS A 212 -7.31 -6.49 -9.60
N ALA A 213 -6.01 -6.71 -9.45
CA ALA A 213 -5.36 -7.96 -9.86
C ALA A 213 -6.00 -9.20 -9.19
N GLU A 214 -6.48 -9.07 -7.97
CA GLU A 214 -7.15 -10.13 -7.22
C GLU A 214 -8.47 -10.59 -7.86
N SER A 215 -9.15 -9.73 -8.64
CA SER A 215 -10.35 -10.14 -9.39
C SER A 215 -10.03 -11.12 -10.53
N TRP A 216 -8.81 -11.06 -11.04
CA TRP A 216 -8.26 -11.89 -12.13
C TRP A 216 -7.45 -13.08 -11.64
N THR A 217 -7.36 -13.29 -10.33
CA THR A 217 -6.61 -14.37 -9.68
C THR A 217 -7.59 -15.43 -9.21
N SER A 218 -7.29 -16.71 -9.47
CA SER A 218 -8.10 -17.84 -9.00
C SER A 218 -8.26 -17.83 -7.48
N MET A 219 -9.45 -18.18 -6.98
CA MET A 219 -9.72 -18.30 -5.55
C MET A 219 -8.80 -19.31 -4.85
N LYS A 220 -8.43 -20.39 -5.54
CA LYS A 220 -7.49 -21.41 -5.05
C LYS A 220 -6.13 -20.83 -4.62
N VAL A 221 -5.70 -19.74 -5.25
CA VAL A 221 -4.44 -19.05 -4.92
C VAL A 221 -4.59 -18.15 -3.70
N MET A 222 -5.79 -17.60 -3.49
CA MET A 222 -6.04 -16.58 -2.46
C MET A 222 -6.53 -17.18 -1.14
N GLU A 223 -7.27 -18.28 -1.19
CA GLU A 223 -7.74 -18.98 0.02
C GLU A 223 -6.55 -19.41 0.87
N ASN A 224 -6.65 -19.21 2.18
CA ASN A 224 -5.61 -19.56 3.15
C ASN A 224 -4.26 -18.84 2.97
N ASN A 225 -4.16 -17.85 2.10
CA ASN A 225 -2.98 -17.00 1.96
C ASN A 225 -3.19 -15.67 2.69
N PRO A 226 -2.43 -15.37 3.78
CA PRO A 226 -2.56 -14.15 4.57
C PRO A 226 -2.42 -12.85 3.75
N LEU A 227 -1.72 -12.89 2.62
CA LEU A 227 -1.58 -11.76 1.70
C LEU A 227 -2.94 -11.17 1.27
N TYR A 228 -3.93 -12.04 1.08
CA TYR A 228 -5.25 -11.67 0.55
C TYR A 228 -6.34 -11.49 1.64
N ALA A 229 -6.03 -11.76 2.92
CA ALA A 229 -7.04 -11.76 3.98
C ALA A 229 -7.88 -10.47 4.03
N ASP A 230 -7.23 -9.30 3.89
CA ASP A 230 -7.92 -8.01 3.95
C ASP A 230 -8.86 -7.80 2.76
N VAL A 231 -8.40 -8.14 1.54
CA VAL A 231 -9.19 -7.96 0.33
C VAL A 231 -10.34 -8.95 0.26
N LEU A 232 -10.15 -10.20 0.68
CA LEU A 232 -11.22 -11.18 0.79
C LEU A 232 -12.31 -10.71 1.76
N LYS A 233 -11.91 -10.11 2.90
CA LYS A 233 -12.85 -9.51 3.86
C LYS A 233 -13.54 -8.27 3.30
N GLN A 234 -12.81 -7.41 2.60
CA GLN A 234 -13.33 -6.14 2.05
C GLN A 234 -14.38 -6.37 0.96
N TYR A 235 -14.14 -7.33 0.07
CA TYR A 235 -14.98 -7.62 -1.09
C TYR A 235 -15.77 -8.93 -0.95
N SER A 236 -16.10 -9.33 0.28
CA SER A 236 -17.02 -10.47 0.50
C SER A 236 -18.41 -10.16 -0.08
N LYS A 237 -19.14 -11.19 -0.51
CA LYS A 237 -20.48 -11.05 -1.11
C LYS A 237 -21.45 -10.23 -0.25
N GLU A 238 -21.40 -10.41 1.07
CA GLU A 238 -22.28 -9.70 2.00
C GLU A 238 -21.97 -8.18 2.08
N ARG A 239 -20.77 -7.76 1.67
CA ARG A 239 -20.30 -6.38 1.77
C ARG A 239 -20.36 -5.60 0.46
N VAL A 240 -20.47 -6.29 -0.67
CA VAL A 240 -20.54 -5.65 -1.99
C VAL A 240 -21.98 -5.27 -2.32
N SER A 241 -22.35 -4.03 -2.02
CA SER A 241 -23.71 -3.51 -2.27
C SER A 241 -23.84 -2.76 -3.60
N ARG A 242 -22.73 -2.23 -4.14
CA ARG A 242 -22.74 -1.42 -5.36
C ARG A 242 -22.44 -2.28 -6.59
N GLU A 243 -23.22 -2.11 -7.66
CA GLU A 243 -23.02 -2.82 -8.93
C GLU A 243 -21.59 -2.66 -9.48
N LYS A 244 -21.07 -1.43 -9.47
CA LYS A 244 -19.72 -1.10 -9.94
C LYS A 244 -18.58 -1.77 -9.14
N ASP A 245 -18.85 -2.25 -7.94
CA ASP A 245 -17.86 -2.89 -7.09
C ASP A 245 -17.85 -4.41 -7.26
N LYS A 246 -18.87 -4.98 -7.90
CA LYS A 246 -18.96 -6.43 -8.14
C LYS A 246 -17.81 -6.97 -8.99
N CYS A 247 -17.31 -6.18 -9.96
CA CYS A 247 -16.13 -6.55 -10.75
C CYS A 247 -14.81 -6.54 -9.96
N LYS A 248 -14.82 -6.01 -8.72
CA LYS A 248 -13.67 -6.00 -7.81
C LYS A 248 -13.67 -7.16 -6.83
N VAL A 249 -14.73 -7.96 -6.82
CA VAL A 249 -14.80 -9.18 -5.98
C VAL A 249 -13.67 -10.12 -6.39
N PRO A 250 -12.87 -10.62 -5.44
CA PRO A 250 -11.80 -11.56 -5.73
C PRO A 250 -12.27 -12.76 -6.56
N ALA A 251 -11.47 -13.16 -7.53
CA ALA A 251 -11.69 -14.25 -8.49
C ALA A 251 -12.91 -14.08 -9.43
N THR A 252 -13.75 -13.05 -9.29
CA THR A 252 -15.00 -12.97 -10.10
C THR A 252 -14.74 -12.87 -11.59
N LEU A 253 -13.65 -12.21 -12.01
CA LEU A 253 -13.28 -12.06 -13.42
C LEU A 253 -12.42 -13.23 -13.89
N TRP A 254 -11.61 -13.81 -13.02
CA TRP A 254 -11.02 -15.10 -13.29
C TRP A 254 -12.10 -16.13 -13.65
N ASN A 255 -13.08 -16.27 -12.78
CA ASN A 255 -14.15 -17.27 -12.94
C ASN A 255 -15.00 -17.06 -14.20
N GLY A 256 -15.30 -15.80 -14.56
CA GLY A 256 -16.21 -15.47 -15.67
C GLY A 256 -15.53 -15.26 -17.00
N MET A 257 -14.29 -14.78 -17.00
CA MET A 257 -13.68 -14.22 -18.21
C MET A 257 -12.31 -14.85 -18.54
N ILE A 258 -11.69 -15.62 -17.62
CA ILE A 258 -10.40 -16.25 -17.84
C ILE A 258 -10.52 -17.77 -17.77
N ALA A 259 -11.07 -18.33 -16.70
CA ALA A 259 -11.20 -19.77 -16.50
C ALA A 259 -11.87 -20.51 -17.68
N PRO A 260 -12.91 -19.96 -18.32
CA PRO A 260 -13.54 -20.58 -19.49
C PRO A 260 -12.62 -20.79 -20.70
N MET A 261 -11.54 -20.01 -20.79
CA MET A 261 -10.57 -20.07 -21.88
C MET A 261 -9.32 -20.87 -21.54
N VAL A 262 -9.16 -21.27 -20.27
CA VAL A 262 -8.00 -22.06 -19.82
C VAL A 262 -7.88 -23.33 -20.65
N GLY A 263 -6.67 -23.55 -21.19
CA GLY A 263 -6.40 -24.65 -22.12
C GLY A 263 -6.54 -24.29 -23.59
N TYR A 264 -7.12 -23.12 -23.96
CA TYR A 264 -6.91 -22.59 -25.31
C TYR A 264 -5.43 -22.22 -25.44
N THR A 265 -4.72 -22.88 -26.34
CA THR A 265 -3.27 -22.76 -26.42
C THR A 265 -2.89 -21.38 -26.91
N VAL A 266 -2.19 -20.63 -26.10
CA VAL A 266 -1.73 -19.27 -26.39
C VAL A 266 -0.19 -19.21 -26.39
N LYS A 267 0.37 -18.24 -27.10
CA LYS A 267 1.81 -17.95 -27.04
C LYS A 267 2.17 -17.26 -25.73
N GLY A 268 1.33 -16.30 -25.26
CA GLY A 268 1.59 -15.56 -24.06
C GLY A 268 0.48 -14.54 -23.76
N ASP A 269 0.72 -13.72 -22.74
CA ASP A 269 -0.16 -12.65 -22.32
C ASP A 269 0.53 -11.27 -22.38
N ILE A 270 -0.23 -10.26 -22.74
CA ILE A 270 0.12 -8.86 -22.53
C ILE A 270 -0.85 -8.23 -21.55
N TRP A 271 -0.31 -7.65 -20.48
CA TRP A 271 -1.05 -7.16 -19.32
C TRP A 271 -0.91 -5.64 -19.11
N TYR A 272 -2.01 -4.94 -18.89
CA TYR A 272 -1.97 -3.53 -18.53
C TYR A 272 -2.94 -3.25 -17.38
N GLN A 273 -2.42 -3.24 -16.16
CA GLN A 273 -3.16 -3.02 -14.92
C GLN A 273 -2.20 -2.57 -13.81
N GLY A 274 -2.69 -1.95 -12.78
CA GLY A 274 -1.95 -1.52 -11.59
C GLY A 274 -2.62 -0.35 -10.90
N GLU A 275 -3.29 0.52 -11.64
CA GLU A 275 -3.90 1.76 -11.16
C GLU A 275 -4.88 1.51 -10.00
N SER A 276 -5.69 0.48 -10.11
CA SER A 276 -6.67 0.11 -9.07
C SER A 276 -6.02 -0.48 -7.80
N ASN A 277 -4.81 -1.05 -7.90
CA ASN A 277 -4.05 -1.57 -6.77
C ASN A 277 -3.15 -0.52 -6.11
N SER A 278 -3.08 0.70 -6.63
CA SER A 278 -2.14 1.74 -6.17
C SER A 278 -2.29 2.11 -4.69
N VAL A 279 -3.49 1.98 -4.13
CA VAL A 279 -3.74 2.20 -2.69
C VAL A 279 -3.19 1.08 -1.78
N ARG A 280 -2.72 -0.01 -2.38
CA ARG A 280 -2.14 -1.18 -1.71
C ARG A 280 -0.87 -1.64 -2.43
N TYR A 281 -0.12 -0.68 -2.98
CA TYR A 281 1.05 -0.95 -3.81
C TYR A 281 2.13 -1.79 -3.10
N GLU A 282 2.20 -1.74 -1.78
CA GLU A 282 3.18 -2.50 -0.98
C GLU A 282 3.01 -4.02 -1.13
N LYS A 283 1.80 -4.48 -1.42
CA LYS A 283 1.50 -5.89 -1.65
C LYS A 283 1.52 -6.27 -3.13
N TYR A 284 1.59 -5.29 -4.03
CA TYR A 284 1.33 -5.52 -5.45
C TYR A 284 2.36 -6.43 -6.10
N GLN A 285 3.63 -6.34 -5.74
CA GLN A 285 4.66 -7.23 -6.26
C GLN A 285 4.30 -8.71 -6.02
N GLU A 286 3.91 -9.07 -4.78
CA GLU A 286 3.55 -10.45 -4.43
C GLU A 286 2.23 -10.87 -5.09
N VAL A 287 1.23 -9.98 -5.08
CA VAL A 287 -0.08 -10.24 -5.72
C VAL A 287 0.09 -10.50 -7.21
N PHE A 288 0.88 -9.68 -7.90
CA PHE A 288 1.08 -9.80 -9.34
C PHE A 288 1.94 -11.02 -9.70
N THR A 289 2.97 -11.30 -8.91
CA THR A 289 3.78 -12.54 -9.04
C THR A 289 2.90 -13.79 -8.89
N ASN A 290 2.01 -13.81 -7.91
CA ASN A 290 1.09 -14.93 -7.69
C ASN A 290 0.09 -15.08 -8.84
N LEU A 291 -0.42 -13.97 -9.40
CA LEU A 291 -1.29 -13.99 -10.57
C LEU A 291 -0.56 -14.65 -11.75
N ILE A 292 0.63 -14.19 -12.11
CA ILE A 292 1.43 -14.75 -13.22
C ILE A 292 1.66 -16.25 -13.04
N ASN A 293 2.13 -16.65 -11.86
CA ASN A 293 2.40 -18.05 -11.57
C ASN A 293 1.13 -18.92 -11.60
N SER A 294 0.00 -18.37 -11.11
CA SER A 294 -1.27 -19.10 -11.14
C SER A 294 -1.77 -19.33 -12.56
N TRP A 295 -1.69 -18.32 -13.42
CA TRP A 295 -2.09 -18.48 -14.84
C TRP A 295 -1.21 -19.48 -15.56
N ARG A 296 0.10 -19.41 -15.39
CA ARG A 296 1.04 -20.40 -15.95
C ARG A 296 0.69 -21.83 -15.52
N LYS A 297 0.35 -22.00 -14.24
CA LYS A 297 -0.06 -23.29 -13.68
C LYS A 297 -1.37 -23.79 -14.29
N GLU A 298 -2.41 -22.93 -14.32
CA GLU A 298 -3.72 -23.33 -14.85
C GLU A 298 -3.67 -23.61 -16.36
N TRP A 299 -2.86 -22.88 -17.14
CA TRP A 299 -2.60 -23.18 -18.57
C TRP A 299 -1.70 -24.39 -18.79
N ASN A 300 -1.09 -24.92 -17.73
CA ASN A 300 -0.04 -25.95 -17.83
C ASN A 300 1.10 -25.52 -18.78
N GLN A 301 1.46 -24.24 -18.75
CA GLN A 301 2.52 -23.59 -19.53
C GLN A 301 3.43 -22.83 -18.58
N PRO A 302 4.38 -23.50 -17.86
CA PRO A 302 5.22 -22.85 -16.83
C PRO A 302 6.07 -21.72 -17.38
N ASP A 303 6.42 -21.77 -18.65
CA ASP A 303 7.25 -20.76 -19.33
C ASP A 303 6.43 -19.76 -20.16
N MET A 304 5.11 -19.71 -20.00
CA MET A 304 4.24 -18.79 -20.73
C MET A 304 4.73 -17.36 -20.59
N PRO A 305 5.07 -16.67 -21.69
CA PRO A 305 5.47 -15.27 -21.67
C PRO A 305 4.39 -14.37 -21.07
N PHE A 306 4.81 -13.46 -20.20
CA PHE A 306 3.92 -12.48 -19.56
C PHE A 306 4.56 -11.10 -19.62
N TYR A 307 4.14 -10.27 -20.58
CA TYR A 307 4.66 -8.94 -20.76
C TYR A 307 3.67 -7.90 -20.26
N PHE A 308 4.13 -6.89 -19.54
CA PHE A 308 3.21 -5.95 -18.92
C PHE A 308 3.67 -4.48 -19.09
N VAL A 309 2.72 -3.59 -19.03
CA VAL A 309 2.99 -2.15 -19.04
C VAL A 309 3.18 -1.66 -17.61
N GLN A 310 4.28 -0.95 -17.34
CA GLN A 310 4.38 -0.14 -16.14
C GLN A 310 3.36 1.00 -16.25
N ILE A 311 2.45 1.14 -15.27
CA ILE A 311 1.39 2.14 -15.36
C ILE A 311 1.95 3.54 -15.59
N ALA A 312 1.22 4.33 -16.37
CA ALA A 312 1.62 5.71 -16.67
C ALA A 312 1.67 6.57 -15.41
N PRO A 313 2.67 7.45 -15.26
CA PRO A 313 2.69 8.43 -14.18
C PRO A 313 1.45 9.33 -14.23
N HIS A 314 0.85 9.57 -13.06
CA HIS A 314 -0.32 10.43 -12.92
C HIS A 314 -0.32 11.05 -11.52
N TYR A 315 -0.79 12.30 -11.35
CA TYR A 315 -0.66 13.04 -10.10
C TYR A 315 -1.37 12.37 -8.88
N LYS A 316 -2.32 11.46 -9.11
CA LYS A 316 -3.01 10.69 -8.06
C LYS A 316 -2.43 9.29 -7.84
N GLN A 317 -1.41 8.89 -8.59
CA GLN A 317 -0.83 7.55 -8.49
C GLN A 317 0.53 7.60 -7.79
N PRO A 318 0.71 6.92 -6.65
CA PRO A 318 1.99 6.90 -5.95
C PRO A 318 3.07 6.20 -6.79
N ALA A 319 4.33 6.63 -6.62
CA ALA A 319 5.46 5.97 -7.29
C ALA A 319 5.61 4.50 -6.91
N GLY A 320 5.20 4.14 -5.71
CA GLY A 320 5.34 2.78 -5.17
C GLY A 320 4.71 1.69 -6.03
N ILE A 321 3.60 1.97 -6.74
CA ILE A 321 3.00 0.96 -7.64
C ILE A 321 3.91 0.68 -8.86
N ARG A 322 4.53 1.72 -9.43
CA ARG A 322 5.51 1.54 -10.53
C ARG A 322 6.78 0.84 -10.06
N GLU A 323 7.23 1.14 -8.84
CA GLU A 323 8.33 0.43 -8.20
C GLU A 323 7.98 -1.05 -7.95
N ALA A 324 6.76 -1.37 -7.52
CA ALA A 324 6.32 -2.75 -7.34
C ALA A 324 6.31 -3.52 -8.67
N GLN A 325 5.88 -2.87 -9.77
CA GLN A 325 5.97 -3.43 -11.12
C GLN A 325 7.42 -3.67 -11.56
N LEU A 326 8.31 -2.71 -11.32
CA LEU A 326 9.75 -2.87 -11.58
C LEU A 326 10.34 -4.04 -10.75
N LYS A 327 10.02 -4.12 -9.47
CA LYS A 327 10.46 -5.23 -8.60
C LYS A 327 9.91 -6.58 -9.06
N THR A 328 8.70 -6.62 -9.62
CA THR A 328 8.18 -7.86 -10.24
C THR A 328 9.03 -8.25 -11.45
N TRP A 329 9.35 -7.33 -12.34
CA TRP A 329 10.23 -7.63 -13.47
C TRP A 329 11.61 -8.11 -13.02
N LEU A 330 12.20 -7.51 -11.99
CA LEU A 330 13.52 -7.86 -11.45
C LEU A 330 13.51 -9.04 -10.46
N SER A 331 12.37 -9.68 -10.24
CA SER A 331 12.23 -10.77 -9.23
C SER A 331 12.92 -12.09 -9.59
N GLY A 332 13.44 -12.21 -10.81
CA GLY A 332 14.01 -13.46 -11.32
C GLY A 332 12.98 -14.40 -11.97
N LEU A 333 11.72 -13.98 -12.11
CA LEU A 333 10.75 -14.71 -12.93
C LEU A 333 11.22 -14.73 -14.39
N GLU A 334 11.28 -15.91 -14.97
CA GLU A 334 11.62 -16.07 -16.39
C GLU A 334 10.46 -15.63 -17.30
N ASN A 335 10.78 -15.29 -18.56
CA ASN A 335 9.81 -14.91 -19.60
C ASN A 335 8.82 -13.81 -19.18
N ILE A 336 9.25 -12.85 -18.37
CA ILE A 336 8.52 -11.61 -18.10
C ILE A 336 9.26 -10.39 -18.68
N GLY A 337 8.53 -9.32 -18.94
CA GLY A 337 9.10 -8.07 -19.43
C GLY A 337 8.17 -6.90 -19.19
N MET A 338 8.75 -5.70 -19.04
CA MET A 338 8.04 -4.49 -18.67
C MET A 338 8.21 -3.38 -19.73
N ALA A 339 7.11 -2.94 -20.31
CA ALA A 339 7.06 -1.77 -21.20
C ALA A 339 6.88 -0.50 -20.38
N VAL A 340 7.81 0.45 -20.49
CA VAL A 340 7.76 1.75 -19.80
C VAL A 340 7.10 2.79 -20.69
N VAL A 341 6.20 3.62 -20.12
CA VAL A 341 5.39 4.61 -20.86
C VAL A 341 5.42 6.00 -20.25
N THR A 342 6.52 6.35 -19.59
CA THR A 342 6.70 7.65 -18.93
C THR A 342 6.62 8.85 -19.86
N ASP A 343 7.01 8.71 -21.11
CA ASP A 343 6.96 9.70 -22.20
C ASP A 343 5.60 9.80 -22.88
N ALA A 344 4.73 8.80 -22.69
CA ALA A 344 3.39 8.74 -23.24
C ALA A 344 2.30 9.08 -22.20
N ALA A 345 2.69 9.50 -21.01
CA ALA A 345 1.80 9.80 -19.89
C ALA A 345 1.15 11.18 -20.00
N ASP A 346 -0.03 11.31 -19.39
CA ASP A 346 -0.69 12.58 -19.13
C ASP A 346 -0.84 12.76 -17.60
N SER A 347 -0.37 13.89 -17.05
CA SER A 347 -0.42 14.14 -15.61
C SER A 347 -1.83 14.20 -15.04
N THR A 348 -2.80 14.57 -15.85
CA THR A 348 -4.19 14.84 -15.49
C THR A 348 -5.19 13.79 -15.96
N ASP A 349 -4.80 12.97 -16.95
CA ASP A 349 -5.63 11.87 -17.45
C ASP A 349 -4.94 10.53 -17.20
N ILE A 350 -5.55 9.69 -16.37
CA ILE A 350 -5.07 8.35 -16.03
C ILE A 350 -5.13 7.39 -17.23
N HIS A 351 -5.82 7.78 -18.30
CA HIS A 351 -5.96 7.03 -19.55
C HIS A 351 -5.26 7.76 -20.72
N PRO A 352 -3.92 7.74 -20.79
CA PRO A 352 -3.21 8.39 -21.89
C PRO A 352 -3.68 7.86 -23.23
N ARG A 353 -3.98 8.76 -24.17
CA ARG A 353 -4.47 8.39 -25.52
C ARG A 353 -3.38 7.84 -26.44
N ASN A 354 -2.10 8.03 -26.12
CA ASN A 354 -1.01 7.39 -26.85
C ASN A 354 -0.98 5.89 -26.52
N LYS A 355 -1.68 5.08 -27.29
CA LYS A 355 -1.73 3.61 -27.18
C LYS A 355 -0.74 2.92 -28.11
N VAL A 356 -0.11 3.68 -29.03
CA VAL A 356 0.95 3.15 -29.91
C VAL A 356 2.19 2.77 -29.08
N ALA A 357 2.64 3.66 -28.21
CA ALA A 357 3.84 3.42 -27.39
C ALA A 357 3.78 2.11 -26.56
N PRO A 358 2.75 1.86 -25.73
CA PRO A 358 2.66 0.60 -24.98
C PRO A 358 2.53 -0.62 -25.92
N GLY A 359 1.74 -0.55 -26.99
CA GLY A 359 1.55 -1.67 -27.91
C GLY A 359 2.84 -2.07 -28.64
N GLU A 360 3.57 -1.11 -29.18
CA GLU A 360 4.85 -1.38 -29.87
C GLU A 360 5.95 -1.86 -28.89
N ARG A 361 6.00 -1.31 -27.66
CA ARG A 361 6.99 -1.73 -26.66
C ARG A 361 6.73 -3.14 -26.14
N LEU A 362 5.47 -3.53 -25.93
CA LEU A 362 5.12 -4.92 -25.62
C LEU A 362 5.49 -5.85 -26.80
N ALA A 363 5.24 -5.43 -28.05
CA ALA A 363 5.63 -6.21 -29.22
C ALA A 363 7.15 -6.33 -29.34
N ALA A 364 7.91 -5.30 -29.00
CA ALA A 364 9.38 -5.38 -29.00
C ALA A 364 9.89 -6.46 -28.02
N TRP A 365 9.31 -6.55 -26.82
CA TRP A 365 9.61 -7.65 -25.89
C TRP A 365 9.33 -9.02 -26.50
N ALA A 366 8.15 -9.20 -27.10
CA ALA A 366 7.78 -10.46 -27.73
C ALA A 366 8.71 -10.81 -28.90
N LEU A 367 8.96 -9.85 -29.81
CA LEU A 367 9.84 -10.03 -30.96
C LEU A 367 11.27 -10.44 -30.57
N ALA A 368 11.83 -9.77 -29.57
CA ALA A 368 13.18 -10.08 -29.10
C ALA A 368 13.27 -11.41 -28.36
N LYS A 369 12.35 -11.68 -27.42
CA LYS A 369 12.44 -12.80 -26.50
C LYS A 369 11.79 -14.09 -27.00
N GLN A 370 10.71 -14.00 -27.79
CA GLN A 370 9.98 -15.17 -28.27
C GLN A 370 10.27 -15.51 -29.74
N TYR A 371 10.64 -14.50 -30.52
CA TYR A 371 10.87 -14.68 -31.97
C TYR A 371 12.31 -14.43 -32.41
N GLY A 372 13.23 -14.18 -31.44
CA GLY A 372 14.67 -14.09 -31.65
C GLY A 372 15.11 -12.92 -32.54
N LYS A 373 14.26 -11.87 -32.66
CA LYS A 373 14.61 -10.67 -33.42
C LYS A 373 15.69 -9.88 -32.65
N LYS A 374 16.76 -9.50 -33.34
CA LYS A 374 17.86 -8.70 -32.77
C LYS A 374 17.47 -7.21 -32.73
N ILE A 375 16.63 -6.84 -31.83
CA ILE A 375 16.14 -5.46 -31.61
C ILE A 375 16.28 -5.08 -30.14
N VAL A 376 16.40 -3.79 -29.87
CA VAL A 376 16.35 -3.25 -28.51
C VAL A 376 14.89 -3.24 -28.06
N TYR A 377 14.61 -3.81 -26.90
CA TYR A 377 13.25 -4.05 -26.40
C TYR A 377 12.96 -3.36 -25.05
N SER A 378 13.96 -2.78 -24.41
CA SER A 378 13.81 -2.01 -23.18
C SER A 378 14.56 -0.69 -23.27
N GLY A 379 14.07 0.31 -22.55
CA GLY A 379 14.82 1.54 -22.28
C GLY A 379 15.88 1.32 -21.21
N PRO A 380 16.72 2.36 -20.94
CA PRO A 380 17.78 2.29 -19.95
C PRO A 380 17.27 1.85 -18.58
N LEU A 381 17.88 0.80 -18.04
CA LEU A 381 17.60 0.27 -16.71
C LEU A 381 18.80 0.57 -15.79
N TYR A 382 18.54 1.18 -14.64
CA TYR A 382 19.59 1.44 -13.65
C TYR A 382 20.31 0.14 -13.27
N LYS A 383 21.64 0.14 -13.34
CA LYS A 383 22.49 -1.01 -13.02
C LYS A 383 23.31 -0.77 -11.76
N SER A 384 24.05 0.34 -11.73
CA SER A 384 24.91 0.66 -10.60
C SER A 384 25.20 2.16 -10.51
N MET A 385 25.69 2.60 -9.34
CA MET A 385 26.20 3.95 -9.17
C MET A 385 27.56 3.95 -8.48
N LYS A 386 28.37 4.98 -8.78
CA LYS A 386 29.63 5.26 -8.11
C LYS A 386 29.66 6.73 -7.66
N VAL A 387 29.96 6.93 -6.38
CA VAL A 387 30.15 8.27 -5.81
C VAL A 387 31.60 8.72 -5.97
N ASN A 388 31.78 9.91 -6.53
CA ASN A 388 33.08 10.54 -6.75
C ASN A 388 33.06 11.97 -6.15
N GLY A 389 33.33 12.09 -4.86
CA GLY A 389 33.26 13.38 -4.16
C GLY A 389 31.86 13.98 -4.16
N ARG A 390 31.65 15.06 -4.93
CA ARG A 390 30.35 15.75 -5.03
C ARG A 390 29.46 15.23 -6.15
N GLU A 391 29.90 14.23 -6.89
CA GLU A 391 29.20 13.70 -8.06
C GLU A 391 28.84 12.23 -7.89
N ILE A 392 27.80 11.81 -8.60
CA ILE A 392 27.41 10.40 -8.75
C ILE A 392 27.43 10.05 -10.23
N THR A 393 28.20 9.03 -10.62
CA THR A 393 28.13 8.45 -11.96
C THR A 393 27.23 7.22 -11.93
N LEU A 394 26.27 7.15 -12.84
CA LEU A 394 25.30 6.05 -13.03
C LEU A 394 25.66 5.25 -14.27
N ASP A 395 25.52 3.92 -14.17
CA ASP A 395 25.62 2.96 -15.27
C ASP A 395 24.25 2.32 -15.52
N PHE A 396 23.94 2.04 -16.80
CA PHE A 396 22.65 1.52 -17.23
C PHE A 396 22.81 0.29 -18.12
N GLU A 397 21.92 -0.70 -17.94
CA GLU A 397 21.64 -1.72 -18.93
C GLU A 397 20.75 -1.15 -20.05
N PHE A 398 20.73 -1.80 -21.22
CA PHE A 398 19.98 -1.35 -22.42
C PHE A 398 20.35 0.04 -22.91
N ALA A 399 21.59 0.46 -22.66
CA ALA A 399 22.16 1.73 -23.09
C ALA A 399 23.24 1.58 -24.17
N GLU A 400 23.31 0.44 -24.82
CA GLU A 400 24.21 0.19 -25.94
C GLU A 400 23.95 1.20 -27.06
N GLY A 401 25.01 1.84 -27.56
CA GLY A 401 24.93 2.95 -28.52
C GLY A 401 24.73 4.32 -27.88
N GLY A 402 24.58 4.39 -26.55
CA GLY A 402 24.53 5.61 -25.75
C GLY A 402 23.12 6.05 -25.36
N LEU A 403 23.12 7.03 -24.45
CA LEU A 403 21.93 7.71 -23.95
C LEU A 403 21.68 9.02 -24.75
N GLN A 404 20.45 9.51 -24.71
CA GLN A 404 20.06 10.75 -25.34
C GLN A 404 18.83 11.40 -24.72
N THR A 405 18.64 12.67 -25.03
CA THR A 405 17.39 13.39 -24.79
C THR A 405 16.84 13.91 -26.13
N PRO A 406 15.52 14.08 -26.27
CA PRO A 406 14.93 14.69 -27.46
C PRO A 406 15.51 16.08 -27.71
N GLY A 407 15.98 16.34 -28.95
CA GLY A 407 16.54 17.63 -29.32
C GLY A 407 17.79 18.08 -28.54
N ASN A 408 18.48 17.17 -27.89
CA ASN A 408 19.62 17.44 -26.98
C ASN A 408 19.25 18.41 -25.83
N GLU A 409 18.00 18.40 -25.39
CA GLU A 409 17.60 19.17 -24.21
C GLU A 409 18.35 18.70 -22.95
N PRO A 410 18.50 19.56 -21.94
CA PRO A 410 19.00 19.13 -20.62
C PRO A 410 18.19 17.94 -20.09
N VAL A 411 18.88 16.98 -19.47
CA VAL A 411 18.24 15.81 -18.86
C VAL A 411 17.36 16.25 -17.70
N LYS A 412 16.14 15.72 -17.62
CA LYS A 412 15.14 16.06 -16.60
C LYS A 412 14.74 14.83 -15.78
N GLY A 413 14.40 15.06 -14.51
CA GLY A 413 13.81 14.04 -13.64
C GLY A 413 14.75 13.34 -12.68
N PHE A 414 16.02 13.78 -12.62
CA PHE A 414 16.97 13.31 -11.62
C PHE A 414 16.95 14.19 -10.36
N PHE A 415 17.02 13.51 -9.22
CA PHE A 415 17.19 14.10 -7.90
C PHE A 415 18.26 13.33 -7.15
N ILE A 416 19.13 14.04 -6.41
CA ILE A 416 20.13 13.42 -5.53
C ILE A 416 19.97 13.92 -4.10
N ALA A 417 20.39 13.08 -3.15
CA ALA A 417 20.36 13.39 -1.73
C ALA A 417 21.69 13.01 -1.06
N GLY A 418 22.05 13.76 -0.04
CA GLY A 418 23.06 13.39 0.94
C GLY A 418 22.50 12.48 2.04
N ASN A 419 23.27 12.30 3.12
CA ASN A 419 22.84 11.53 4.29
C ASN A 419 21.65 12.15 5.05
N ASP A 420 21.29 13.39 4.72
CA ASP A 420 20.11 14.06 5.24
C ASP A 420 18.80 13.61 4.58
N ALA A 421 18.88 12.70 3.59
CA ALA A 421 17.76 12.22 2.76
C ALA A 421 16.93 13.32 2.07
N ARG A 422 17.47 14.54 1.97
CA ARG A 422 16.82 15.63 1.23
C ARG A 422 17.19 15.53 -0.23
N PHE A 423 16.18 15.33 -1.07
CA PHE A 423 16.36 15.22 -2.52
C PHE A 423 16.27 16.58 -3.18
N TYR A 424 17.32 16.94 -3.87
CA TYR A 424 17.43 18.16 -4.67
C TYR A 424 17.53 17.83 -6.15
N PRO A 425 16.98 18.65 -7.05
CA PRO A 425 17.21 18.50 -8.48
C PRO A 425 18.69 18.39 -8.79
N ALA A 426 19.05 17.46 -9.64
CA ALA A 426 20.41 17.24 -10.08
C ALA A 426 20.59 17.73 -11.51
N GLU A 427 21.72 18.37 -11.77
CA GLU A 427 22.29 18.51 -13.10
C GLU A 427 22.81 17.16 -13.56
N ALA A 428 22.54 16.81 -14.81
CA ALA A 428 22.88 15.50 -15.35
C ALA A 428 23.59 15.67 -16.70
N VAL A 429 24.78 15.11 -16.79
CA VAL A 429 25.60 15.12 -18.00
C VAL A 429 25.72 13.72 -18.55
N ILE A 430 25.33 13.52 -19.81
CA ILE A 430 25.46 12.25 -20.54
C ILE A 430 26.84 12.11 -21.10
N ASP A 431 27.49 10.96 -20.84
CA ASP A 431 28.75 10.54 -21.47
C ASP A 431 28.61 9.09 -21.96
N GLY A 432 28.25 8.94 -23.24
CA GLY A 432 27.99 7.62 -23.82
C GLY A 432 26.80 6.90 -23.14
N SER A 433 27.06 5.81 -22.45
CA SER A 433 26.10 5.04 -21.68
C SER A 433 26.01 5.42 -20.18
N LEU A 434 26.84 6.39 -19.76
CA LEU A 434 26.90 6.84 -18.38
C LEU A 434 26.24 8.19 -18.21
N ILE A 435 25.80 8.46 -16.98
CA ILE A 435 25.31 9.77 -16.56
C ILE A 435 26.05 10.20 -15.30
N THR A 436 26.61 11.42 -15.32
CA THR A 436 27.14 12.06 -14.12
C THR A 436 26.15 13.07 -13.58
N LEU A 437 25.84 12.96 -12.28
CA LEU A 437 24.89 13.80 -11.54
C LEU A 437 25.61 14.65 -10.53
N SER A 438 25.22 15.93 -10.42
CA SER A 438 25.67 16.85 -9.38
C SER A 438 24.56 17.78 -8.95
N SER A 439 24.71 18.39 -7.77
CA SER A 439 23.81 19.45 -7.29
C SER A 439 24.58 20.40 -6.38
N THR A 440 24.37 21.70 -6.54
CA THR A 440 24.98 22.71 -5.67
C THR A 440 24.53 22.60 -4.23
N TYR A 441 23.35 21.98 -4.00
CA TYR A 441 22.76 21.78 -2.68
C TYR A 441 23.25 20.52 -1.96
N VAL A 442 23.98 19.61 -2.65
CA VAL A 442 24.40 18.32 -2.08
C VAL A 442 25.92 18.16 -2.25
N SER A 443 26.65 18.34 -1.15
CA SER A 443 28.12 18.26 -1.15
C SER A 443 28.64 16.82 -1.03
N ALA A 444 27.86 15.90 -0.50
CA ALA A 444 28.20 14.49 -0.32
C ALA A 444 26.98 13.63 -0.68
N PRO A 445 26.72 13.40 -1.97
CA PRO A 445 25.56 12.65 -2.41
C PRO A 445 25.72 11.15 -2.12
N VAL A 446 24.62 10.50 -1.69
CA VAL A 446 24.57 9.06 -1.38
C VAL A 446 23.40 8.34 -2.05
N ALA A 447 22.44 9.08 -2.61
CA ALA A 447 21.23 8.50 -3.19
C ALA A 447 20.75 9.27 -4.41
N VAL A 448 20.07 8.54 -5.32
CA VAL A 448 19.53 9.04 -6.57
C VAL A 448 18.08 8.61 -6.72
N ARG A 449 17.24 9.48 -7.26
CA ARG A 449 15.91 9.17 -7.79
C ARG A 449 15.78 9.68 -9.21
N TYR A 450 15.17 8.86 -10.08
CA TYR A 450 14.82 9.24 -11.45
C TYR A 450 13.35 8.96 -11.71
N GLY A 451 12.57 9.97 -12.09
CA GLY A 451 11.13 9.82 -12.36
C GLY A 451 10.32 9.22 -11.18
N TYR A 452 10.87 9.26 -9.96
CA TYR A 452 10.28 8.68 -8.76
C TYR A 452 9.43 9.71 -8.02
N GLY A 453 8.12 9.59 -8.15
CA GLY A 453 7.10 10.48 -7.58
C GLY A 453 5.76 10.21 -8.24
N THR A 454 4.74 11.01 -7.95
CA THR A 454 3.43 10.85 -8.59
C THR A 454 3.52 11.12 -10.08
N PHE A 455 4.09 12.27 -10.44
CA PHE A 455 4.37 12.66 -11.82
C PHE A 455 5.63 13.55 -11.86
N PHE A 456 6.56 13.19 -12.74
CA PHE A 456 7.70 14.04 -13.12
C PHE A 456 7.86 14.02 -14.64
N ARG A 457 8.25 15.18 -15.21
CA ARG A 457 8.69 15.21 -16.60
C ARG A 457 10.07 14.59 -16.68
N VAL A 458 10.19 13.53 -17.45
CA VAL A 458 11.43 12.78 -17.69
C VAL A 458 11.68 12.76 -19.19
N ASN A 459 12.96 12.77 -19.60
CA ASN A 459 13.31 12.84 -21.03
C ASN A 459 14.60 12.05 -21.36
N LEU A 460 14.95 11.06 -20.55
CA LEU A 460 16.09 10.20 -20.83
C LEU A 460 15.66 8.99 -21.65
N PHE A 461 16.38 8.73 -22.74
CA PHE A 461 16.15 7.62 -23.67
C PHE A 461 17.46 6.93 -24.04
N ASN A 462 17.38 5.69 -24.51
CA ASN A 462 18.48 5.12 -25.29
C ASN A 462 18.39 5.52 -26.78
N LYS A 463 19.38 5.15 -27.57
CA LYS A 463 19.41 5.45 -29.01
C LYS A 463 18.31 4.77 -29.82
N ALA A 464 17.66 3.76 -29.30
CA ALA A 464 16.48 3.14 -29.90
C ALA A 464 15.16 3.94 -29.64
N GLY A 465 15.22 5.04 -28.88
CA GLY A 465 14.05 5.88 -28.56
C GLY A 465 13.17 5.30 -27.45
N LEU A 466 13.67 4.38 -26.65
CA LEU A 466 12.93 3.82 -25.52
C LEU A 466 13.26 4.59 -24.22
N PRO A 467 12.25 5.00 -23.43
CA PRO A 467 12.45 5.81 -22.23
C PRO A 467 13.09 5.04 -21.10
N ALA A 468 13.91 5.71 -20.30
CA ALA A 468 14.53 5.13 -19.11
C ALA A 468 13.48 4.74 -18.07
N VAL A 469 13.75 3.62 -17.40
CA VAL A 469 12.94 3.08 -16.33
C VAL A 469 13.04 3.97 -15.09
N PRO A 470 11.96 4.44 -14.48
CA PRO A 470 11.98 5.15 -13.20
C PRO A 470 12.56 4.26 -12.09
N PHE A 471 13.44 4.84 -11.26
CA PHE A 471 14.07 4.11 -10.16
C PHE A 471 14.42 5.01 -8.98
N ARG A 472 14.79 4.38 -7.87
CA ARG A 472 15.48 4.99 -6.73
C ARG A 472 16.57 4.06 -6.22
N THR A 473 17.59 4.65 -5.61
CA THR A 473 18.70 3.91 -4.98
C THR A 473 18.65 3.98 -3.45
N ASP A 474 17.80 4.83 -2.90
CA ASP A 474 17.75 5.11 -1.47
C ASP A 474 17.14 3.95 -0.67
N THR A 475 17.84 3.63 0.43
CA THR A 475 17.43 2.72 1.49
C THR A 475 17.61 3.41 2.83
N PHE A 476 17.08 4.64 2.98
CA PHE A 476 17.27 5.40 4.20
C PHE A 476 16.73 4.67 5.42
N SER A 477 17.57 4.58 6.45
CA SER A 477 17.26 3.98 7.74
C SER A 477 16.67 5.02 8.72
N SER A 478 16.24 4.56 9.89
CA SER A 478 15.80 5.43 11.00
C SER A 478 16.82 6.52 11.35
N ASP A 479 18.13 6.28 11.11
CA ASP A 479 19.19 7.27 11.33
C ASP A 479 19.05 8.55 10.48
N THR A 480 18.36 8.46 9.39
CA THR A 480 18.08 9.60 8.51
C THR A 480 16.76 10.29 8.86
N TYR A 481 15.75 9.52 9.27
CA TYR A 481 14.41 10.04 9.44
C TYR A 481 14.25 11.03 10.59
N TYR A 482 14.99 10.91 11.71
CA TYR A 482 14.87 11.87 12.79
C TYR A 482 15.31 13.29 12.38
N ARG A 483 16.42 13.42 11.60
CA ARG A 483 16.86 14.72 11.08
C ARG A 483 15.89 15.27 10.06
N LEU A 484 15.53 14.43 9.08
CA LEU A 484 14.64 14.84 8.01
C LEU A 484 13.28 15.29 8.54
N PHE A 485 12.77 14.61 9.58
CA PHE A 485 11.52 14.99 10.19
C PHE A 485 11.65 16.27 11.01
N ALA A 486 12.71 16.42 11.82
CA ALA A 486 12.97 17.64 12.59
C ALA A 486 13.13 18.86 11.67
N ASP A 487 13.88 18.73 10.57
CA ASP A 487 14.02 19.77 9.55
C ASP A 487 12.67 20.09 8.87
N SER A 488 11.84 19.08 8.64
CA SER A 488 10.51 19.26 8.07
C SER A 488 9.59 20.04 9.00
N GLU A 489 9.68 19.78 10.31
CA GLU A 489 8.93 20.52 11.33
C GLU A 489 9.38 22.00 11.42
N ILE A 490 10.70 22.26 11.46
CA ILE A 490 11.22 23.64 11.47
C ILE A 490 10.83 24.38 10.18
N ARG A 491 10.86 23.71 9.03
CA ARG A 491 10.44 24.34 7.77
C ARG A 491 8.95 24.65 7.74
N ARG A 492 8.13 23.78 8.31
CA ARG A 492 6.66 23.92 8.40
C ARG A 492 6.26 24.96 9.45
N PHE A 493 6.99 24.98 10.55
CA PHE A 493 6.78 25.81 11.72
C PHE A 493 8.08 26.55 12.06
N PRO A 494 8.38 27.67 11.38
CA PRO A 494 9.64 28.38 11.56
C PRO A 494 9.92 28.86 12.99
N GLU A 495 8.87 29.03 13.81
CA GLU A 495 8.98 29.35 15.23
C GLU A 495 8.35 28.23 16.08
N ALA A 496 9.01 27.83 17.18
CA ALA A 496 8.61 26.64 17.94
C ALA A 496 7.22 26.76 18.60
N TRP A 497 6.71 27.97 18.83
CA TRP A 497 5.32 28.16 19.28
C TRP A 497 4.28 27.71 18.23
N GLN A 498 4.65 27.66 16.96
CA GLN A 498 3.78 27.20 15.87
C GLN A 498 3.64 25.68 15.83
N LEU A 499 4.56 24.93 16.45
CA LEU A 499 4.42 23.49 16.61
C LEU A 499 3.01 23.14 17.10
N ASP A 500 2.52 22.00 16.70
CA ASP A 500 1.15 21.58 16.97
C ASP A 500 0.09 22.52 16.38
N HIS A 501 0.44 23.21 15.27
CA HIS A 501 -0.41 24.22 14.62
C HIS A 501 -0.83 25.37 15.55
N GLY A 502 0.07 25.76 16.46
CA GLY A 502 -0.12 26.86 17.38
C GLY A 502 -0.46 28.15 16.66
N LYS A 503 -1.43 28.92 17.19
CA LYS A 503 -1.88 30.19 16.60
C LYS A 503 -1.41 31.42 17.39
N ARG A 504 -0.71 31.20 18.49
CA ARG A 504 -0.16 32.23 19.36
C ARG A 504 0.97 31.69 20.20
N LEU A 505 1.81 32.56 20.68
CA LEU A 505 2.83 32.24 21.66
C LEU A 505 2.17 31.61 22.91
N TYR A 506 2.59 30.39 23.28
CA TYR A 506 1.96 29.65 24.37
C TYR A 506 2.90 28.59 24.93
N PHE A 507 2.89 28.42 26.26
CA PHE A 507 3.64 27.40 26.97
C PHE A 507 2.82 26.10 27.04
N GLY A 508 2.52 25.53 25.88
CA GLY A 508 1.62 24.38 25.76
C GLY A 508 2.35 23.06 25.76
N TYR A 509 1.73 21.99 26.31
CA TYR A 509 2.37 20.68 26.43
C TYR A 509 2.79 20.07 25.08
N ALA A 510 2.02 20.28 24.04
CA ALA A 510 2.32 19.73 22.73
C ALA A 510 3.58 20.38 22.11
N GLN A 511 3.73 21.72 22.28
CA GLN A 511 4.98 22.41 21.93
C GLN A 511 6.14 21.84 22.73
N GLY A 512 5.94 21.60 24.04
CA GLY A 512 6.95 20.97 24.90
C GLY A 512 7.40 19.61 24.40
N VAL A 513 6.48 18.74 23.92
CA VAL A 513 6.82 17.43 23.34
C VAL A 513 7.69 17.60 22.09
N GLY A 514 7.30 18.47 21.16
CA GLY A 514 8.07 18.75 19.96
C GLY A 514 9.45 19.34 20.27
N CYS A 515 9.52 20.31 21.21
CA CYS A 515 10.78 20.94 21.64
C CYS A 515 11.72 19.93 22.33
N CYS A 516 11.21 19.01 23.15
CA CYS A 516 12.01 17.91 23.71
C CYS A 516 12.66 17.07 22.60
N ALA A 517 11.91 16.78 21.54
CA ALA A 517 12.46 16.04 20.40
C ALA A 517 13.57 16.83 19.69
N MET A 518 13.39 18.15 19.47
CA MET A 518 14.42 18.99 18.86
C MET A 518 15.70 19.02 19.70
N LEU A 519 15.59 19.13 21.02
CA LEU A 519 16.75 19.06 21.92
C LEU A 519 17.45 17.70 21.87
N GLN A 520 16.71 16.60 21.68
CA GLN A 520 17.36 15.28 21.47
C GLN A 520 18.08 15.20 20.14
N VAL A 521 17.56 15.83 19.07
CA VAL A 521 18.27 15.93 17.78
C VAL A 521 19.56 16.74 17.96
N TRP A 522 19.50 17.90 18.65
CA TRP A 522 20.68 18.66 18.97
C TRP A 522 21.72 17.83 19.74
N LYS A 523 21.34 17.17 20.83
CA LYS A 523 22.24 16.28 21.60
C LYS A 523 22.88 15.18 20.76
N LYS A 524 22.14 14.59 19.81
CA LYS A 524 22.64 13.52 18.92
C LYS A 524 23.58 14.05 17.82
N THR A 525 23.33 15.27 17.34
CA THR A 525 24.01 15.79 16.13
C THR A 525 25.02 16.91 16.40
N GLY A 526 24.92 17.59 17.52
CA GLY A 526 25.67 18.82 17.81
C GLY A 526 25.17 20.06 17.02
N ASP A 527 24.14 19.92 16.17
CA ASP A 527 23.64 21.01 15.34
C ASP A 527 22.83 22.02 16.18
N ARG A 528 23.40 23.20 16.39
CA ARG A 528 22.83 24.26 17.21
C ARG A 528 21.48 24.77 16.71
N ARG A 529 21.15 24.66 15.44
CA ARG A 529 19.86 25.13 14.90
C ARG A 529 18.66 24.58 15.68
N TYR A 530 18.73 23.32 16.11
CA TYR A 530 17.66 22.68 16.88
C TYR A 530 17.59 23.23 18.31
N PHE A 531 18.73 23.51 18.92
CA PHE A 531 18.78 24.13 20.25
C PHE A 531 18.26 25.57 20.20
N ASP A 532 18.79 26.37 19.28
CA ASP A 532 18.46 27.79 19.13
C ASP A 532 16.96 27.98 18.82
N TYR A 533 16.36 27.05 18.09
CA TYR A 533 14.92 27.01 17.80
C TYR A 533 14.08 26.87 19.09
N VAL A 534 14.53 26.03 20.03
CA VAL A 534 13.84 25.82 21.31
C VAL A 534 14.14 26.96 22.27
N GLU A 535 15.40 27.43 22.33
CA GLU A 535 15.82 28.54 23.18
C GLU A 535 15.05 29.82 22.85
N ALA A 536 14.90 30.14 21.57
CA ALA A 536 14.13 31.31 21.13
C ALA A 536 12.68 31.27 21.61
N TRP A 537 12.05 30.09 21.59
CA TRP A 537 10.70 29.93 22.16
C TRP A 537 10.66 30.13 23.66
N ALA A 538 11.59 29.51 24.39
CA ALA A 538 11.66 29.62 25.84
C ALA A 538 12.00 31.07 26.28
N ASP A 539 12.94 31.73 25.59
CA ASP A 539 13.31 33.10 25.85
C ASP A 539 12.16 34.09 25.63
N SER A 540 11.28 33.79 24.66
CA SER A 540 10.06 34.61 24.42
C SER A 540 8.98 34.46 25.51
N LEU A 541 9.05 33.36 26.30
CA LEU A 541 8.04 33.02 27.30
C LEU A 541 8.50 33.28 28.75
N VAL A 542 9.80 33.10 29.03
CA VAL A 542 10.34 33.14 30.39
C VAL A 542 11.10 34.44 30.60
N ASP A 543 10.65 35.23 31.53
CA ASP A 543 11.32 36.49 31.92
C ASP A 543 12.50 36.25 32.90
N ASP A 544 13.25 37.32 33.21
CA ASP A 544 14.44 37.22 34.09
C ASP A 544 14.11 36.82 35.54
N LYS A 545 12.85 36.85 35.94
CA LYS A 545 12.37 36.38 37.24
C LYS A 545 11.86 34.95 37.22
N GLY A 546 11.88 34.29 36.09
CA GLY A 546 11.34 32.93 35.89
C GLY A 546 9.81 32.90 35.80
N GLU A 547 9.17 34.06 35.59
CA GLU A 547 7.72 34.06 35.32
C GLU A 547 7.48 33.64 33.86
N ILE A 548 6.47 32.77 33.68
CA ILE A 548 6.17 32.20 32.37
C ILE A 548 4.94 32.90 31.78
N HIS A 549 5.07 33.47 30.62
CA HIS A 549 4.00 34.20 29.93
C HIS A 549 2.78 33.29 29.67
N LEU A 550 1.60 33.79 30.03
CA LEU A 550 0.30 33.10 29.95
C LEU A 550 0.19 31.80 30.79
N TYR A 551 1.19 31.46 31.58
CA TYR A 551 1.07 30.40 32.57
C TYR A 551 0.24 30.86 33.75
N LYS A 552 -0.81 30.07 34.07
CA LYS A 552 -1.73 30.38 35.18
C LYS A 552 -1.64 29.26 36.23
N LYS A 553 -0.77 29.47 37.21
CA LYS A 553 -0.50 28.52 38.30
C LYS A 553 -1.80 28.06 39.01
N GLU A 554 -2.75 28.95 39.23
CA GLU A 554 -3.99 28.72 39.96
C GLU A 554 -4.96 27.78 39.24
N THR A 555 -4.69 27.48 37.97
CA THR A 555 -5.45 26.47 37.22
C THR A 555 -5.05 25.05 37.59
N TYR A 556 -3.89 24.89 38.22
CA TYR A 556 -3.31 23.60 38.59
C TYR A 556 -3.40 22.61 37.45
N ASN A 557 -3.00 23.08 36.26
CA ASN A 557 -3.04 22.24 35.03
C ASN A 557 -1.70 21.56 34.85
N LEU A 558 -1.68 20.21 34.96
CA LEU A 558 -0.46 19.42 34.79
C LEU A 558 0.12 19.53 33.37
N ASP A 559 -0.68 19.84 32.36
CA ASP A 559 -0.19 20.00 30.98
C ASP A 559 0.92 21.06 30.87
N TYR A 560 0.88 22.10 31.65
CA TYR A 560 1.95 23.10 31.65
C TYR A 560 3.30 22.57 32.11
N ILE A 561 3.29 21.60 33.04
CA ILE A 561 4.52 21.03 33.60
C ILE A 561 5.35 20.35 32.51
N ASN A 562 4.70 19.73 31.53
CA ASN A 562 5.42 19.03 30.45
C ASN A 562 6.40 19.94 29.68
N SER A 563 6.00 21.18 29.39
CA SER A 563 6.87 22.13 28.71
C SER A 563 8.09 22.54 29.56
N GLY A 564 7.99 22.41 30.86
CA GLY A 564 9.11 22.65 31.76
C GLY A 564 10.29 21.67 31.57
N LYS A 565 10.06 20.49 30.96
CA LYS A 565 11.14 19.52 30.69
C LYS A 565 12.26 20.11 29.83
N VAL A 566 11.98 21.03 28.91
CA VAL A 566 13.01 21.67 28.08
C VAL A 566 13.89 22.62 28.88
N LEU A 567 13.38 23.22 29.95
CA LEU A 567 14.10 24.22 30.74
C LEU A 567 15.36 23.64 31.43
N PHE A 568 15.35 22.35 31.76
CA PHE A 568 16.55 21.68 32.31
C PHE A 568 17.70 21.68 31.30
N ASP A 569 17.44 21.31 30.06
CA ASP A 569 18.46 21.26 29.02
C ASP A 569 18.96 22.67 28.66
N LEU A 570 18.06 23.63 28.61
CA LEU A 570 18.41 25.04 28.40
C LEU A 570 19.25 25.59 29.55
N TYR A 571 18.86 25.32 30.82
CA TYR A 571 19.65 25.70 31.98
C TYR A 571 21.04 25.03 31.99
N ASN A 572 21.08 23.74 31.74
CA ASN A 572 22.31 22.99 31.75
C ASN A 572 23.31 23.49 30.70
N GLU A 573 22.85 23.89 29.52
CA GLU A 573 23.70 24.40 28.44
C GLU A 573 24.07 25.87 28.64
N THR A 574 23.10 26.75 28.99
CA THR A 574 23.30 28.18 28.94
C THR A 574 23.66 28.82 30.29
N LYS A 575 23.32 28.14 31.41
CA LYS A 575 23.40 28.60 32.78
C LYS A 575 22.58 29.89 33.05
N LYS A 576 21.60 30.20 32.17
CA LYS A 576 20.69 31.35 32.41
C LYS A 576 19.78 31.04 33.61
N GLU A 577 19.93 31.83 34.70
CA GLU A 577 19.23 31.61 35.96
C GLU A 577 17.70 31.64 35.80
N LYS A 578 17.17 32.40 34.85
CA LYS A 578 15.72 32.47 34.58
C LYS A 578 15.09 31.10 34.29
N TYR A 579 15.80 30.18 33.66
CA TYR A 579 15.27 28.82 33.39
C TYR A 579 15.15 28.01 34.68
N LYS A 580 16.14 28.14 35.58
CA LYS A 580 16.06 27.51 36.90
C LYS A 580 14.91 28.09 37.74
N LEU A 581 14.75 29.40 37.74
CA LEU A 581 13.64 30.07 38.43
C LEU A 581 12.27 29.63 37.86
N ALA A 582 12.17 29.42 36.54
CA ALA A 582 10.98 28.90 35.91
C ALA A 582 10.69 27.44 36.29
N ILE A 583 11.72 26.57 36.41
CA ILE A 583 11.57 25.23 36.94
C ILE A 583 11.01 25.28 38.37
N GLU A 584 11.59 26.11 39.26
CA GLU A 584 11.12 26.27 40.64
C GLU A 584 9.66 26.79 40.70
N ASN A 585 9.28 27.67 39.77
CA ASN A 585 7.91 28.18 39.64
C ASN A 585 6.92 27.04 39.29
N LEU A 586 7.29 26.13 38.42
CA LEU A 586 6.49 24.92 38.09
C LEU A 586 6.43 23.92 39.27
N ILE A 587 7.53 23.75 39.99
CA ILE A 587 7.58 22.96 41.24
C ILE A 587 6.64 23.53 42.29
N ASP A 588 6.56 24.86 42.42
CA ASP A 588 5.65 25.51 43.38
C ASP A 588 4.15 25.25 43.03
N GLN A 589 3.79 25.11 41.77
CA GLN A 589 2.46 24.58 41.41
C GLN A 589 2.27 23.15 41.96
N LEU A 590 3.22 22.26 41.74
CA LEU A 590 3.09 20.86 42.11
C LEU A 590 3.02 20.66 43.63
N LYS A 591 3.69 21.50 44.46
CA LYS A 591 3.54 21.51 45.92
C LYS A 591 2.08 21.71 46.34
N LYS A 592 1.33 22.51 45.59
CA LYS A 592 -0.05 22.92 45.89
C LYS A 592 -1.09 22.23 45.01
N GLN A 593 -0.66 21.25 44.14
CA GLN A 593 -1.55 20.57 43.26
C GLN A 593 -2.70 19.89 44.04
N PRO A 594 -3.96 20.09 43.66
CA PRO A 594 -5.09 19.37 44.28
C PRO A 594 -4.90 17.86 44.14
N ARG A 595 -5.38 17.14 45.16
CA ARG A 595 -5.13 15.69 45.29
C ARG A 595 -6.43 14.95 45.61
N THR A 596 -6.45 13.67 45.21
CA THR A 596 -7.39 12.67 45.71
C THR A 596 -7.13 12.38 47.22
N THR A 597 -8.03 11.66 47.87
CA THR A 597 -7.93 11.39 49.31
C THR A 597 -6.70 10.56 49.67
N ASP A 598 -6.18 9.73 48.76
CA ASP A 598 -4.93 8.95 48.92
C ASP A 598 -3.68 9.70 48.41
N GLY A 599 -3.84 10.88 47.84
CA GLY A 599 -2.77 11.80 47.45
C GLY A 599 -2.41 11.83 45.99
N GLY A 600 -3.19 11.21 45.09
CA GLY A 600 -3.03 11.30 43.66
C GLY A 600 -3.31 12.71 43.13
N PHE A 601 -2.54 13.20 42.18
CA PHE A 601 -2.73 14.51 41.58
C PHE A 601 -4.01 14.56 40.70
N TRP A 602 -4.86 15.58 40.89
CA TRP A 602 -5.86 15.90 39.90
C TRP A 602 -5.16 16.37 38.63
N HIS A 603 -5.65 15.90 37.49
CA HIS A 603 -5.08 16.31 36.22
C HIS A 603 -5.15 17.84 36.00
N LYS A 604 -6.27 18.48 36.42
CA LYS A 604 -6.50 19.92 36.40
C LYS A 604 -7.50 20.29 37.48
N LYS A 605 -7.44 21.53 38.00
CA LYS A 605 -8.42 22.00 38.95
C LYS A 605 -9.88 21.93 38.46
N ILE A 606 -10.08 22.10 37.13
CA ILE A 606 -11.41 21.94 36.49
C ILE A 606 -11.89 20.49 36.36
N TYR A 607 -11.05 19.52 36.70
CA TYR A 607 -11.35 18.08 36.71
C TYR A 607 -11.15 17.55 38.15
N PRO A 608 -12.03 17.91 39.10
CA PRO A 608 -11.84 17.52 40.50
C PRO A 608 -11.89 16.00 40.64
N ASN A 609 -11.08 15.48 41.58
CA ASN A 609 -11.01 14.05 41.91
C ASN A 609 -10.68 13.14 40.73
N GLN A 610 -9.97 13.64 39.67
CA GLN A 610 -9.67 12.85 38.49
C GLN A 610 -8.15 12.70 38.29
N MET A 611 -7.70 11.43 38.21
CA MET A 611 -6.37 11.07 37.76
C MET A 611 -6.45 10.59 36.29
N TRP A 612 -5.58 11.13 35.44
CA TRP A 612 -5.48 10.75 34.02
C TRP A 612 -4.06 10.29 33.71
N LEU A 613 -3.91 9.26 32.84
CA LEU A 613 -2.61 8.81 32.37
C LEU A 613 -1.78 9.92 31.73
N ASP A 614 -2.46 10.86 31.02
CA ASP A 614 -1.85 12.04 30.41
C ASP A 614 -1.15 12.90 31.48
N GLY A 615 -1.82 13.17 32.59
CA GLY A 615 -1.26 13.99 33.68
C GLY A 615 -0.01 13.40 34.28
N LEU A 616 0.08 12.08 34.33
CA LEU A 616 1.25 11.39 34.82
C LEU A 616 2.48 11.65 33.93
N TYR A 617 2.34 11.53 32.60
CA TYR A 617 3.44 11.86 31.68
C TYR A 617 3.84 13.34 31.77
N MET A 618 2.87 14.21 31.96
CA MET A 618 3.14 15.63 32.05
C MET A 618 4.03 16.00 33.26
N ALA A 619 3.76 15.42 34.43
CA ALA A 619 4.36 15.81 35.69
C ALA A 619 5.45 14.87 36.21
N SER A 620 5.25 13.54 36.16
CA SER A 620 6.11 12.62 36.93
C SER A 620 7.55 12.53 36.40
N PRO A 621 7.83 12.48 35.08
CA PRO A 621 9.21 12.57 34.59
C PRO A 621 9.90 13.90 34.90
N PHE A 622 9.14 15.00 34.95
CA PHE A 622 9.67 16.30 35.34
C PHE A 622 10.09 16.31 36.80
N MET A 623 9.25 15.77 37.71
CA MET A 623 9.56 15.64 39.13
C MET A 623 10.76 14.74 39.38
N ALA A 624 10.82 13.58 38.75
CA ALA A 624 11.95 12.66 38.89
C ALA A 624 13.27 13.33 38.46
N ARG A 625 13.24 14.05 37.31
CA ARG A 625 14.41 14.80 36.84
C ARG A 625 14.81 15.93 37.79
N TYR A 626 13.83 16.69 38.28
CA TYR A 626 14.09 17.75 39.26
C TYR A 626 14.72 17.18 40.53
N GLY A 627 14.17 16.10 41.06
CA GLY A 627 14.73 15.40 42.25
C GLY A 627 16.18 14.99 42.05
N ALA A 628 16.51 14.42 40.89
CA ALA A 628 17.87 13.97 40.58
C ALA A 628 18.83 15.14 40.33
N GLU A 629 18.48 16.09 39.43
CA GLU A 629 19.40 17.16 39.02
C GLU A 629 19.59 18.27 40.07
N PHE A 630 18.60 18.48 40.97
CA PHE A 630 18.65 19.52 41.99
C PHE A 630 18.85 18.95 43.42
N ASN A 631 19.12 17.64 43.53
CA ASN A 631 19.33 16.94 44.81
C ASN A 631 18.13 17.12 45.78
N ARG A 632 16.94 16.79 45.29
CA ARG A 632 15.65 16.88 45.98
C ARG A 632 14.92 15.54 45.95
N PRO A 633 15.41 14.53 46.73
CA PRO A 633 14.90 13.16 46.66
C PRO A 633 13.41 13.03 46.96
N GLU A 634 12.84 13.95 47.75
CA GLU A 634 11.40 14.01 48.02
C GLU A 634 10.52 14.14 46.77
N TRP A 635 11.07 14.64 45.65
CA TRP A 635 10.37 14.73 44.37
C TRP A 635 10.48 13.45 43.55
N ILE A 636 11.51 12.64 43.83
CA ILE A 636 11.58 11.26 43.31
C ILE A 636 10.52 10.40 44.02
N ASP A 637 10.43 10.49 45.35
CA ASP A 637 9.40 9.81 46.15
C ASP A 637 8.00 10.19 45.69
N GLU A 638 7.75 11.48 45.46
CA GLU A 638 6.46 11.97 44.96
C GLU A 638 6.16 11.43 43.55
N ALA A 639 7.14 11.42 42.64
CA ALA A 639 6.95 10.87 41.30
C ALA A 639 6.58 9.38 41.39
N VAL A 640 7.31 8.58 42.14
CA VAL A 640 7.03 7.14 42.33
C VAL A 640 5.65 6.94 42.95
N LYS A 641 5.26 7.75 43.95
CA LYS A 641 3.94 7.70 44.56
C LYS A 641 2.83 7.93 43.48
N GLN A 642 2.99 8.92 42.59
CA GLN A 642 2.01 9.18 41.55
C GLN A 642 1.92 8.01 40.56
N PHE A 643 3.03 7.36 40.20
CA PHE A 643 3.02 6.13 39.40
C PHE A 643 2.27 5.01 40.10
N THR A 644 2.53 4.79 41.39
CA THR A 644 1.88 3.74 42.19
C THR A 644 0.37 3.93 42.25
N LEU A 645 -0.07 5.14 42.59
CA LEU A 645 -1.51 5.44 42.67
C LEU A 645 -2.20 5.33 41.30
N CYS A 646 -1.56 5.82 40.24
CA CYS A 646 -2.12 5.71 38.89
C CYS A 646 -2.23 4.26 38.46
N HIS A 647 -1.21 3.42 38.74
CA HIS A 647 -1.28 1.98 38.48
C HIS A 647 -2.44 1.34 39.25
N GLN A 648 -2.55 1.59 40.56
CA GLN A 648 -3.62 1.04 41.41
C GLN A 648 -5.02 1.36 40.91
N HIS A 649 -5.22 2.59 40.39
CA HIS A 649 -6.54 3.10 40.02
C HIS A 649 -6.92 2.94 38.56
N THR A 650 -5.97 2.62 37.64
CA THR A 650 -6.27 2.57 36.22
C THR A 650 -5.92 1.28 35.53
N TYR A 651 -5.21 0.35 36.23
CA TYR A 651 -4.82 -0.93 35.63
C TYR A 651 -5.97 -1.92 35.56
N ASP A 652 -6.20 -2.50 34.41
CA ASP A 652 -7.16 -3.59 34.22
C ASP A 652 -6.46 -4.95 34.24
N THR A 653 -6.70 -5.75 35.26
CA THR A 653 -6.08 -7.07 35.43
C THR A 653 -6.53 -8.11 34.38
N LYS A 654 -7.64 -7.87 33.68
CA LYS A 654 -8.15 -8.80 32.63
C LYS A 654 -7.43 -8.64 31.31
N THR A 655 -7.15 -7.41 30.92
CA THR A 655 -6.52 -7.09 29.63
C THR A 655 -5.03 -6.77 29.75
N GLY A 656 -4.55 -6.38 30.94
CA GLY A 656 -3.22 -5.85 31.16
C GLY A 656 -3.04 -4.41 30.64
N LEU A 657 -4.12 -3.75 30.25
CA LEU A 657 -4.14 -2.36 29.75
C LEU A 657 -4.48 -1.39 30.89
N TYR A 658 -4.47 -0.11 30.57
CA TYR A 658 -4.78 0.97 31.52
C TYR A 658 -5.94 1.80 30.98
N TYR A 659 -6.94 2.08 31.83
CA TYR A 659 -8.01 3.02 31.51
C TYR A 659 -7.45 4.43 31.36
N HIS A 660 -8.04 5.22 30.48
CA HIS A 660 -7.59 6.60 30.21
C HIS A 660 -7.54 7.45 31.48
N ALA A 661 -8.55 7.30 32.36
CA ALA A 661 -8.66 8.03 33.60
C ALA A 661 -9.48 7.29 34.66
N TRP A 662 -9.32 7.76 35.90
CA TRP A 662 -10.10 7.34 37.06
C TRP A 662 -10.67 8.58 37.75
N ASN A 663 -11.92 8.48 38.21
CA ASN A 663 -12.60 9.50 39.00
C ASN A 663 -12.97 8.95 40.38
N GLU A 664 -12.32 9.46 41.44
CA GLU A 664 -12.39 8.96 42.80
C GLU A 664 -13.83 8.98 43.36
N ASP A 665 -14.55 10.09 43.21
CA ASP A 665 -15.90 10.29 43.69
C ASP A 665 -17.00 9.76 42.76
N ARG A 666 -16.60 9.21 41.58
CA ARG A 666 -17.49 8.65 40.57
C ARG A 666 -18.57 9.62 40.08
N SER A 667 -18.38 10.91 40.30
CA SER A 667 -19.36 11.95 39.99
C SER A 667 -19.49 12.27 38.50
N GLN A 668 -18.49 11.83 37.72
CA GLN A 668 -18.47 12.10 36.29
C GLN A 668 -19.35 11.09 35.53
N ARG A 669 -20.13 11.58 34.58
CA ARG A 669 -21.00 10.74 33.75
C ARG A 669 -20.26 9.70 32.90
N TRP A 670 -18.97 9.93 32.62
CA TRP A 670 -18.13 8.98 31.92
C TRP A 670 -17.56 7.89 32.84
N ALA A 671 -17.58 8.13 34.15
CA ALA A 671 -16.99 7.19 35.11
C ALA A 671 -17.93 6.02 35.39
N ASP A 672 -17.36 4.84 35.40
CA ASP A 672 -18.08 3.64 35.84
C ASP A 672 -18.54 3.82 37.30
N PRO A 673 -19.80 3.56 37.61
CA PRO A 673 -20.36 3.83 38.94
C PRO A 673 -19.79 2.96 40.06
N GLU A 674 -19.17 1.83 39.76
CA GLU A 674 -18.59 0.92 40.74
C GLU A 674 -17.10 1.14 40.89
N THR A 675 -16.37 1.33 39.76
CA THR A 675 -14.91 1.41 39.77
C THR A 675 -14.37 2.81 39.64
N GLY A 676 -15.12 3.73 39.03
CA GLY A 676 -14.66 5.08 38.69
C GLY A 676 -13.82 5.16 37.41
N HIS A 677 -13.64 4.05 36.68
CA HIS A 677 -12.85 4.00 35.46
C HIS A 677 -13.57 4.66 34.27
N SER A 678 -12.78 5.19 33.32
CA SER A 678 -13.26 5.53 32.00
C SER A 678 -13.59 4.27 31.16
N PRO A 679 -14.51 4.37 30.14
CA PRO A 679 -15.08 3.15 29.54
C PRO A 679 -14.19 2.41 28.54
N ASN A 680 -13.09 3.02 28.05
CA ASN A 680 -12.26 2.44 26.98
C ASN A 680 -10.77 2.64 27.21
N PHE A 681 -9.96 1.80 26.55
CA PHE A 681 -8.51 1.88 26.53
C PHE A 681 -8.03 2.76 25.36
N TRP A 682 -7.94 4.07 25.59
CA TRP A 682 -7.49 5.00 24.57
C TRP A 682 -5.98 4.86 24.32
N GLY A 683 -5.60 4.67 23.06
CA GLY A 683 -4.22 4.35 22.69
C GLY A 683 -3.20 5.39 23.14
N ARG A 684 -3.45 6.69 22.87
CA ARG A 684 -2.51 7.77 23.25
C ARG A 684 -2.29 7.84 24.74
N SER A 685 -3.31 7.68 25.56
CA SER A 685 -3.14 7.74 27.02
C SER A 685 -2.22 6.62 27.52
N ILE A 686 -2.35 5.42 26.98
CA ILE A 686 -1.46 4.29 27.28
C ILE A 686 -0.05 4.55 26.76
N GLY A 687 0.08 5.14 25.58
CA GLY A 687 1.38 5.59 25.06
C GLY A 687 2.06 6.61 25.98
N TRP A 688 1.32 7.56 26.54
CA TRP A 688 1.84 8.50 27.55
C TRP A 688 2.31 7.77 28.82
N TRP A 689 1.54 6.81 29.32
CA TRP A 689 1.93 6.00 30.45
C TRP A 689 3.25 5.26 30.21
N PHE A 690 3.41 4.64 29.03
CA PHE A 690 4.63 3.91 28.67
C PHE A 690 5.83 4.84 28.57
N MET A 691 5.66 6.00 27.91
CA MET A 691 6.71 7.04 27.84
C MET A 691 7.06 7.57 29.23
N ALA A 692 6.08 7.78 30.11
CA ALA A 692 6.31 8.27 31.48
C ALA A 692 7.20 7.33 32.27
N LEU A 693 6.94 6.02 32.21
CA LEU A 693 7.75 5.00 32.89
C LEU A 693 9.21 5.06 32.47
N VAL A 694 9.48 5.00 31.15
CA VAL A 694 10.86 4.94 30.63
C VAL A 694 11.61 6.26 30.79
N ASP A 695 10.90 7.39 30.81
CA ASP A 695 11.51 8.71 31.00
C ASP A 695 11.83 8.97 32.49
N ALA A 696 10.95 8.57 33.40
CA ALA A 696 11.17 8.74 34.84
C ALA A 696 12.24 7.80 35.39
N LEU A 697 12.24 6.51 34.96
CA LEU A 697 13.24 5.51 35.38
C LEU A 697 14.68 5.94 35.11
N GLU A 698 14.91 6.86 34.20
CA GLU A 698 16.25 7.41 33.92
C GLU A 698 16.82 8.24 35.12
N TYR A 699 15.94 8.79 35.94
CA TYR A 699 16.27 9.67 37.07
C TYR A 699 15.99 9.06 38.45
N ILE A 700 15.35 7.91 38.49
CA ILE A 700 15.05 7.20 39.78
C ILE A 700 16.20 6.26 40.10
N PRO A 701 16.82 6.36 41.27
CA PRO A 701 17.89 5.44 41.70
C PRO A 701 17.42 3.99 41.73
N GLN A 702 18.30 3.06 41.34
CA GLN A 702 17.98 1.62 41.31
C GLN A 702 17.67 1.02 42.68
N ASP A 703 18.21 1.62 43.74
CA ASP A 703 17.99 1.24 45.16
C ASP A 703 16.74 1.89 45.75
N HIS A 704 16.03 2.75 44.98
CA HIS A 704 14.76 3.31 45.44
C HIS A 704 13.69 2.24 45.56
N SER A 705 12.93 2.25 46.67
CA SER A 705 11.95 1.21 47.00
C SER A 705 10.90 0.91 45.93
N GLY A 706 10.51 1.89 45.13
CA GLY A 706 9.54 1.75 44.03
C GLY A 706 10.15 1.41 42.67
N TYR A 707 11.50 1.36 42.55
CA TYR A 707 12.16 1.12 41.25
C TYR A 707 11.78 -0.24 40.66
N ALA A 708 11.79 -1.29 41.49
CA ALA A 708 11.48 -2.66 41.08
C ALA A 708 10.04 -2.79 40.55
N ASP A 709 9.08 -2.12 41.18
CA ASP A 709 7.69 -2.10 40.72
C ASP A 709 7.55 -1.39 39.39
N MET A 710 8.20 -0.26 39.20
CA MET A 710 8.16 0.46 37.89
C MET A 710 8.80 -0.36 36.77
N ILE A 711 9.90 -1.09 37.03
CA ILE A 711 10.47 -2.05 36.08
C ILE A 711 9.49 -3.18 35.77
N LYS A 712 8.81 -3.72 36.78
CA LYS A 712 7.78 -4.73 36.61
C LYS A 712 6.65 -4.23 35.71
N TRP A 713 6.07 -3.06 35.98
CA TRP A 713 5.00 -2.47 35.18
C TRP A 713 5.46 -2.18 33.75
N THR A 714 6.70 -1.74 33.56
CA THR A 714 7.29 -1.53 32.23
C THR A 714 7.34 -2.82 31.41
N LYS A 715 7.76 -3.95 32.04
CA LYS A 715 7.80 -5.27 31.40
C LYS A 715 6.41 -5.80 31.06
N GLU A 716 5.48 -5.74 32.01
CA GLU A 716 4.10 -6.20 31.85
C GLU A 716 3.38 -5.42 30.74
N LEU A 717 3.55 -4.10 30.70
CA LEU A 717 2.95 -3.27 29.65
C LEU A 717 3.59 -3.55 28.29
N ALA A 718 4.90 -3.71 28.21
CA ALA A 718 5.58 -4.06 26.97
C ALA A 718 5.09 -5.42 26.43
N GLU A 719 4.97 -6.44 27.28
CA GLU A 719 4.40 -7.73 26.89
C GLU A 719 2.95 -7.58 26.40
N THR A 720 2.14 -6.85 27.14
CA THR A 720 0.73 -6.63 26.80
C THR A 720 0.59 -5.91 25.46
N LEU A 721 1.25 -4.77 25.26
CA LEU A 721 1.16 -3.98 24.04
C LEU A 721 1.67 -4.72 22.82
N SER A 722 2.64 -5.64 22.98
CA SER A 722 3.13 -6.48 21.87
C SER A 722 2.02 -7.36 21.27
N LYS A 723 1.04 -7.78 22.07
CA LYS A 723 -0.11 -8.61 21.66
C LYS A 723 -1.16 -7.80 20.88
N TYR A 724 -1.20 -6.48 21.09
CA TYR A 724 -2.14 -5.57 20.42
C TYR A 724 -1.52 -4.86 19.20
N GLN A 725 -0.25 -5.07 18.90
CA GLN A 725 0.36 -4.56 17.68
C GLN A 725 -0.20 -5.30 16.46
N ASP A 726 -0.71 -4.57 15.48
CA ASP A 726 -1.26 -5.19 14.27
C ASP A 726 -0.16 -5.80 13.37
N LYS A 727 -0.58 -6.50 12.32
CA LYS A 727 0.35 -7.12 11.36
C LYS A 727 1.27 -6.12 10.65
N ASN A 728 0.85 -4.85 10.53
CA ASN A 728 1.62 -3.78 9.92
C ASN A 728 2.51 -3.02 10.92
N GLY A 729 2.51 -3.40 12.20
CA GLY A 729 3.30 -2.76 13.24
C GLY A 729 2.63 -1.58 13.94
N LEU A 730 1.35 -1.34 13.72
CA LEU A 730 0.64 -0.18 14.24
C LEU A 730 -0.30 -0.54 15.40
N TRP A 731 -0.62 0.44 16.25
CA TRP A 731 -1.65 0.35 17.27
C TRP A 731 -2.84 1.23 16.92
N TYR A 732 -4.00 0.85 17.41
CA TYR A 732 -5.27 1.47 17.09
C TYR A 732 -5.66 2.56 18.10
N GLN A 733 -6.55 3.47 17.69
CA GLN A 733 -7.11 4.54 18.52
C GLN A 733 -7.71 4.02 19.83
N VAL A 734 -8.47 2.91 19.77
CA VAL A 734 -8.92 2.11 20.92
C VAL A 734 -8.24 0.75 20.81
N ILE A 735 -7.30 0.48 21.72
CA ILE A 735 -6.28 -0.57 21.53
C ILE A 735 -6.88 -1.97 21.44
N ASP A 736 -7.80 -2.31 22.32
CA ASP A 736 -8.39 -3.65 22.47
C ASP A 736 -9.50 -3.97 21.45
N GLN A 737 -9.87 -3.02 20.60
CA GLN A 737 -10.98 -3.15 19.65
C GLN A 737 -10.56 -2.93 18.18
N PRO A 738 -9.47 -3.55 17.69
CA PRO A 738 -8.91 -3.24 16.36
C PRO A 738 -9.86 -3.60 15.21
N SER A 739 -10.75 -4.58 15.42
CA SER A 739 -11.72 -5.03 14.40
C SER A 739 -13.05 -4.29 14.43
N ARG A 740 -13.32 -3.45 15.44
CA ARG A 740 -14.58 -2.71 15.55
C ARG A 740 -14.65 -1.65 14.46
N THR A 741 -15.77 -1.58 13.77
CA THR A 741 -16.00 -0.65 12.65
C THR A 741 -15.75 0.80 13.06
N GLY A 742 -14.95 1.52 12.27
CA GLY A 742 -14.57 2.91 12.52
C GLY A 742 -13.26 3.09 13.28
N ASN A 743 -12.75 2.07 13.96
CA ASN A 743 -11.45 2.15 14.60
C ASN A 743 -10.33 2.20 13.55
N PHE A 744 -9.25 2.90 13.83
CA PHE A 744 -8.17 3.13 12.89
C PHE A 744 -6.79 3.04 13.55
N PRO A 745 -5.74 2.65 12.78
CA PRO A 745 -4.36 2.75 13.23
C PRO A 745 -4.01 4.22 13.46
N GLU A 746 -3.51 4.55 14.65
CA GLU A 746 -3.31 5.92 15.09
C GLU A 746 -1.83 6.24 15.28
N ALA A 747 -1.39 7.39 14.78
CA ALA A 747 0.02 7.74 14.70
C ALA A 747 0.65 8.00 16.06
N SER A 748 -0.03 8.72 16.97
CA SER A 748 0.60 9.12 18.24
C SER A 748 0.88 7.93 19.15
N VAL A 749 -0.08 7.02 19.36
CA VAL A 749 0.17 5.82 20.15
C VAL A 749 1.28 4.97 19.52
N THR A 750 1.30 4.86 18.19
CA THR A 750 2.33 4.05 17.51
C THR A 750 3.72 4.63 17.69
N THR A 751 3.89 5.94 17.57
CA THR A 751 5.19 6.61 17.75
C THR A 751 5.65 6.61 19.22
N GLN A 752 4.70 6.78 20.15
CA GLN A 752 4.96 6.70 21.60
C GLN A 752 5.42 5.30 22.02
N CYS A 753 4.73 4.27 21.55
CA CYS A 753 5.13 2.88 21.78
C CYS A 753 6.52 2.59 21.17
N MET A 754 6.76 3.00 19.90
CA MET A 754 8.05 2.83 19.25
C MET A 754 9.19 3.43 20.09
N TYR A 755 9.02 4.68 20.55
CA TYR A 755 9.99 5.35 21.41
C TYR A 755 10.20 4.62 22.73
N ALA A 756 9.10 4.30 23.43
CA ALA A 756 9.17 3.70 24.75
C ALA A 756 9.80 2.30 24.74
N TYR A 757 9.43 1.45 23.77
CA TYR A 757 10.06 0.14 23.57
C TYR A 757 11.57 0.27 23.37
N MET A 758 11.99 1.14 22.43
CA MET A 758 13.42 1.26 22.14
C MET A 758 14.21 1.82 23.30
N LYS A 759 13.69 2.86 23.99
CA LYS A 759 14.33 3.42 25.17
C LYS A 759 14.43 2.37 26.30
N ALA A 760 13.35 1.60 26.51
CA ALA A 760 13.34 0.54 27.51
C ALA A 760 14.37 -0.57 27.20
N VAL A 761 14.50 -0.99 25.94
CA VAL A 761 15.52 -1.96 25.50
C VAL A 761 16.92 -1.38 25.67
N ASN A 762 17.16 -0.16 25.21
CA ASN A 762 18.49 0.48 25.27
C ASN A 762 18.97 0.72 26.71
N LYS A 763 18.05 0.93 27.63
CA LYS A 763 18.32 1.10 29.07
C LYS A 763 18.33 -0.22 29.86
N GLY A 764 18.01 -1.36 29.22
CA GLY A 764 17.96 -2.68 29.87
C GLY A 764 16.74 -2.87 30.78
N TYR A 765 15.70 -2.07 30.67
CA TYR A 765 14.47 -2.20 31.47
C TYR A 765 13.63 -3.39 31.01
N ILE A 766 13.68 -3.72 29.71
CA ILE A 766 13.02 -4.87 29.10
C ILE A 766 13.99 -5.66 28.22
N ASP A 767 13.61 -6.89 27.87
CA ASP A 767 14.42 -7.79 27.06
C ASP A 767 14.64 -7.26 25.62
N SER A 768 15.81 -7.54 25.05
CA SER A 768 16.21 -7.11 23.70
C SER A 768 15.31 -7.65 22.59
N GLN A 769 14.56 -8.73 22.79
CA GLN A 769 13.59 -9.26 21.83
C GLN A 769 12.52 -8.24 21.43
N TYR A 770 12.18 -7.30 22.34
CA TYR A 770 11.20 -6.24 22.08
C TYR A 770 11.70 -5.17 21.09
N ARG A 771 12.99 -5.18 20.73
CA ARG A 771 13.51 -4.33 19.65
C ARG A 771 12.74 -4.56 18.34
N ALA A 772 12.44 -5.81 18.01
CA ALA A 772 11.70 -6.17 16.82
C ALA A 772 10.28 -5.54 16.76
N ILE A 773 9.64 -5.31 17.91
CA ILE A 773 8.33 -4.63 18.00
C ILE A 773 8.46 -3.17 17.57
N ALA A 774 9.49 -2.47 18.05
CA ALA A 774 9.73 -1.07 17.69
C ALA A 774 10.18 -0.92 16.23
N GLU A 775 11.03 -1.82 15.72
CA GLU A 775 11.45 -1.82 14.31
C GLU A 775 10.26 -2.06 13.37
N LYS A 776 9.36 -2.97 13.75
CA LYS A 776 8.11 -3.22 13.02
C LYS A 776 7.19 -1.99 13.07
N ALA A 777 7.12 -1.28 14.20
CA ALA A 777 6.37 -0.03 14.32
C ALA A 777 6.96 1.06 13.39
N PHE A 778 8.27 1.24 13.40
CA PHE A 778 8.95 2.17 12.50
C PHE A 778 8.64 1.87 11.03
N LYS A 779 8.76 0.60 10.64
CA LYS A 779 8.43 0.18 9.28
C LYS A 779 6.96 0.48 8.95
N GLY A 780 6.04 0.16 9.84
CA GLY A 780 4.61 0.42 9.65
C GLY A 780 4.28 1.91 9.53
N LEU A 781 4.92 2.76 10.34
CA LEU A 781 4.80 4.22 10.23
C LEU A 781 5.28 4.71 8.87
N CYS A 782 6.47 4.29 8.42
CA CYS A 782 7.02 4.66 7.12
C CYS A 782 6.15 4.17 5.96
N ASP A 783 5.64 2.94 6.01
CA ASP A 783 4.87 2.33 4.93
C ASP A 783 3.42 2.85 4.84
N LYS A 784 2.81 3.26 5.97
CA LYS A 784 1.36 3.50 6.04
C LYS A 784 0.95 4.91 6.44
N LEU A 785 1.76 5.60 7.21
CA LEU A 785 1.37 6.88 7.81
C LEU A 785 2.30 8.04 7.42
N LEU A 786 3.47 7.76 6.88
CA LEU A 786 4.45 8.76 6.49
C LEU A 786 4.36 9.04 4.98
N ILE A 787 4.30 10.30 4.62
CA ILE A 787 4.31 10.78 3.24
C ILE A 787 5.58 11.59 3.00
N SER A 788 6.35 11.21 1.97
CA SER A 788 7.44 12.04 1.46
C SER A 788 6.87 13.02 0.44
N ASN A 789 6.95 14.32 0.74
CA ASN A 789 6.44 15.38 -0.12
C ASN A 789 7.41 15.70 -1.26
N SER A 790 6.90 16.31 -2.33
CA SER A 790 7.71 16.70 -3.49
C SER A 790 8.77 17.77 -3.19
N ASP A 791 8.60 18.53 -2.10
CA ASP A 791 9.57 19.52 -1.62
C ASP A 791 10.62 18.93 -0.68
N GLY A 792 10.63 17.59 -0.50
CA GLY A 792 11.57 16.88 0.36
C GLY A 792 11.18 16.85 1.84
N THR A 793 10.07 17.47 2.24
CA THR A 793 9.57 17.36 3.62
C THR A 793 8.81 16.06 3.86
N LEU A 794 8.68 15.67 5.13
CA LEU A 794 7.87 14.52 5.55
C LEU A 794 6.56 15.00 6.18
N THR A 795 5.48 14.26 5.94
CA THR A 795 4.19 14.43 6.61
C THR A 795 3.80 13.14 7.32
N LEU A 796 3.55 13.21 8.62
CA LEU A 796 2.99 12.11 9.41
C LEU A 796 1.48 12.30 9.53
N THR A 797 0.72 11.34 9.02
CA THR A 797 -0.75 11.41 8.93
C THR A 797 -1.44 10.63 10.04
N LYS A 798 -2.77 10.77 10.14
CA LYS A 798 -3.64 10.01 11.05
C LYS A 798 -3.29 10.15 12.53
N CYS A 799 -2.92 11.34 12.99
CA CYS A 799 -2.85 11.64 14.40
C CYS A 799 -4.20 12.15 14.90
N CYS A 800 -4.74 11.55 15.93
CA CYS A 800 -5.91 12.08 16.66
C CYS A 800 -5.56 13.47 17.24
N GLN A 801 -6.31 14.50 16.87
CA GLN A 801 -6.00 15.86 17.26
C GLN A 801 -6.06 16.04 18.79
N VAL A 802 -7.12 15.57 19.41
CA VAL A 802 -7.33 15.69 20.87
C VAL A 802 -8.15 14.51 21.37
N GLY A 803 -7.92 14.08 22.59
CA GLY A 803 -8.79 13.17 23.33
C GLY A 803 -8.90 13.68 24.75
N GLY A 804 -10.01 13.42 25.40
CA GLY A 804 -10.23 13.85 26.79
C GLY A 804 -11.57 13.38 27.32
N LEU A 805 -11.89 13.75 28.54
CA LEU A 805 -13.11 13.34 29.23
C LEU A 805 -13.82 14.54 29.84
N GLY A 806 -15.13 14.50 29.92
CA GLY A 806 -15.95 15.61 30.43
C GLY A 806 -15.87 16.87 29.56
N GLY A 807 -16.13 18.02 30.16
CA GLY A 807 -16.07 19.32 29.49
C GLY A 807 -17.32 19.69 28.69
N LYS A 808 -17.17 20.70 27.81
CA LYS A 808 -18.26 21.21 26.94
C LYS A 808 -17.70 21.40 25.52
N PRO A 809 -18.18 20.69 24.47
CA PRO A 809 -19.19 19.61 24.58
C PRO A 809 -18.73 18.46 25.48
N TYR A 810 -19.67 17.70 26.02
CA TYR A 810 -19.32 16.62 26.95
C TYR A 810 -18.68 15.44 26.20
N ARG A 811 -17.53 15.00 26.66
CA ARG A 811 -16.75 13.89 26.13
C ARG A 811 -16.95 12.69 27.07
N ASP A 812 -17.67 11.69 26.61
CA ASP A 812 -18.11 10.55 27.43
C ASP A 812 -17.12 9.40 27.50
N GLY A 813 -16.02 9.46 26.70
CA GLY A 813 -15.03 8.38 26.63
C GLY A 813 -15.54 7.09 25.96
N SER A 814 -16.71 7.15 25.29
CA SER A 814 -17.21 6.03 24.49
C SER A 814 -16.31 5.70 23.32
N PHE A 815 -16.47 4.52 22.76
CA PHE A 815 -15.77 4.14 21.54
C PHE A 815 -16.08 5.11 20.40
N GLU A 816 -17.36 5.46 20.24
CA GLU A 816 -17.86 6.38 19.22
C GLU A 816 -17.24 7.78 19.38
N TYR A 817 -17.06 8.24 20.61
CA TYR A 817 -16.36 9.50 20.89
C TYR A 817 -14.91 9.44 20.39
N TYR A 818 -14.14 8.41 20.76
CA TYR A 818 -12.73 8.34 20.39
C TYR A 818 -12.52 8.20 18.87
N ILE A 819 -13.34 7.41 18.18
CA ILE A 819 -13.20 7.26 16.72
C ILE A 819 -13.77 8.46 15.94
N GLY A 820 -14.63 9.26 16.56
CA GLY A 820 -15.20 10.50 16.01
C GLY A 820 -14.28 11.72 16.12
N GLU A 821 -13.20 11.63 16.89
CA GLU A 821 -12.26 12.74 17.05
C GLU A 821 -11.52 13.06 15.74
N LYS A 822 -11.30 14.35 15.49
CA LYS A 822 -10.63 14.81 14.28
C LYS A 822 -9.20 14.28 14.19
N MET A 823 -8.82 13.86 13.00
CA MET A 823 -7.43 13.56 12.67
C MET A 823 -6.73 14.82 12.15
N ARG A 824 -5.44 14.92 12.44
CA ARG A 824 -4.58 16.00 12.01
C ARG A 824 -3.22 15.45 11.59
N ASP A 825 -2.66 16.01 10.53
CA ASP A 825 -1.31 15.68 10.10
C ASP A 825 -0.28 16.51 10.87
N ASN A 826 0.91 15.95 11.05
CA ASN A 826 2.05 16.60 11.70
C ASN A 826 1.70 17.15 13.09
N ASP A 827 0.97 16.41 13.86
CA ASP A 827 0.65 16.73 15.23
C ASP A 827 1.85 16.44 16.15
N ALA A 828 2.26 17.39 16.96
CA ALA A 828 3.46 17.31 17.79
C ALA A 828 3.44 16.10 18.77
N LYS A 829 2.26 15.62 19.15
CA LYS A 829 2.08 14.44 20.00
C LYS A 829 2.43 13.12 19.30
N ALA A 830 2.58 13.16 17.97
CA ALA A 830 3.07 12.05 17.16
C ALA A 830 4.48 12.35 16.61
N THR A 831 4.71 13.57 16.08
CA THR A 831 5.99 13.91 15.44
C THR A 831 7.15 13.95 16.43
N GLY A 832 6.92 14.45 17.63
CA GLY A 832 7.94 14.42 18.70
C GLY A 832 8.38 13.02 19.06
N PRO A 833 7.47 12.11 19.48
CA PRO A 833 7.81 10.72 19.75
C PRO A 833 8.37 9.97 18.54
N PHE A 834 7.97 10.29 17.29
CA PHE A 834 8.58 9.72 16.09
C PHE A 834 10.07 10.05 15.99
N ILE A 835 10.42 11.34 16.13
CA ILE A 835 11.82 11.80 16.11
C ILE A 835 12.63 11.12 17.22
N MET A 836 12.10 11.12 18.46
CA MET A 836 12.75 10.51 19.60
C MET A 836 12.92 8.98 19.42
N GLY A 837 11.90 8.30 18.89
CA GLY A 837 11.94 6.87 18.60
C GLY A 837 12.96 6.52 17.51
N CYS A 838 13.07 7.33 16.47
CA CYS A 838 14.12 7.17 15.46
C CYS A 838 15.53 7.34 16.05
N ILE A 839 15.72 8.27 16.98
CA ILE A 839 17.01 8.43 17.69
C ILE A 839 17.30 7.19 18.53
N GLU A 840 16.33 6.65 19.25
CA GLU A 840 16.51 5.45 20.07
C GLU A 840 16.77 4.19 19.22
N LEU A 841 16.18 4.05 18.06
CA LEU A 841 16.45 2.95 17.13
C LEU A 841 17.91 2.94 16.62
N ASN A 842 18.60 4.08 16.71
CA ASN A 842 19.99 4.26 16.27
C ASN A 842 21.01 4.34 17.43
N LYS A 843 20.64 3.88 18.61
CA LYS A 843 21.54 3.61 19.72
C LYS A 843 21.80 2.11 19.80
#